data_95eeed271325c12ddffdbda616993754
#
_entry.id   95eeed271325c12ddffdbda616993754
#
_cell.length_a   1.000
_cell.length_b   1.000
_cell.length_c   1.000
_cell.angle_alpha   90.00
_cell.angle_beta   90.00
_cell.angle_gamma   90.00
#
_symmetry.space_group_name_H-M   'P 1'
#
loop_
_entity.id
_entity.type
_entity.pdbx_description
1 polymer ?
#
loop_
_entity_poly.entity_id
_entity_poly.type
_entity_poly.pdbx_seq_one_letter_code
_entity_poly.pdbx_strand_id
1 'polypeptide(L)'
;NAIFAYQIKWSIDKDTIMSITDFKELVVDIAKSWKRIQQGKEKPVMPFLLTNRHVSDKYDIDAEIKGIKDETELTDEEFSEFAKVFQFVERSGCEEFLVTNADTDIRTSDVLKLHRLIEETAGGNERRVEFTCAELIEKLNWQYRFNRRFNHDLFVDEDHYVPIHKTVEKLNAAIETHHSGYIFLQGMPGSGKSSLLSQFARYSRYNIVTYYAFDFVNPSSPDNIFLRGEAVSLFHDLVLALNERGYHYLGHIVSNDLKELRDMFFAQLSQMHDDYVKDGNRTIIVIDGLDHIIREYKDCEHEFIALLPSPKSILEGITIILGSQHFNESLTLPEDIHAEYKDETRVVMMDALTGEEMVALIDKTLPAEVISKENTDEIISKSQGHPLYLTYIIEALRRSGDLASTLKNLPEYNKDVETYYRSITSKILAESCELTHLLGLLSRINDEVHWEFIKEWSPSENVVRTFVTSIKPLLRYEEKSHSLSFFHNSFRQFLLGETGRDAMTGDMDKQKAQGYYSELADLYLKSGVEKHWLAFQYLYLANRYEDFLNMATPSELSQEVLQFRPLSEIEKDALYGLYIGRNLNDPYIVLRYMLAKSEVEQRKNQDYSALTFTDDFIDLGEYELAKNLLHRGNSLLCNETGALISSRKFYAAGDIEEARLLLDLAYPRFLYVRNDKLGYTDNFNHRLEVLKEWMR
;
A
#
# COMPACT_ATOMS: atom_id res chain seq x y z
N ASN A 1 20.41 20.96 1.11
CA ASN A 1 19.88 20.67 2.46
C ASN A 1 20.05 21.89 3.38
N ALA A 2 19.07 22.80 3.35
CA ALA A 2 19.00 23.99 4.21
C ALA A 2 17.65 24.02 4.93
N ILE A 3 17.60 24.76 6.05
CA ILE A 3 16.35 25.05 6.75
C ILE A 3 15.86 26.42 6.25
N PHE A 4 14.63 26.51 5.78
CA PHE A 4 14.03 27.75 5.31
C PHE A 4 13.17 28.36 6.41
N ALA A 5 13.46 29.60 6.81
CA ALA A 5 12.71 30.32 7.84
C ALA A 5 12.06 31.56 7.20
N TYR A 6 10.73 31.61 7.23
CA TYR A 6 9.96 32.70 6.60
C TYR A 6 9.37 33.64 7.64
N GLN A 7 9.57 34.95 7.44
CA GLN A 7 8.78 35.98 8.08
C GLN A 7 7.88 36.64 7.05
N ILE A 8 6.57 36.53 7.26
CA ILE A 8 5.56 37.05 6.35
C ILE A 8 4.98 38.34 6.90
N LYS A 9 5.00 39.39 6.10
CA LYS A 9 4.37 40.69 6.41
C LYS A 9 3.42 41.09 5.29
N TRP A 10 2.15 41.09 5.61
CA TRP A 10 1.08 41.30 4.64
C TRP A 10 0.31 42.60 4.95
N SER A 11 -0.12 43.30 3.90
CA SER A 11 -1.02 44.48 4.00
C SER A 11 -2.30 44.20 3.21
N ILE A 12 -3.42 44.69 3.72
CA ILE A 12 -4.71 44.65 3.01
C ILE A 12 -4.63 45.48 1.73
N ASP A 13 -3.87 46.58 1.75
CA ASP A 13 -3.63 47.42 0.60
C ASP A 13 -2.31 46.97 -0.09
N LYS A 14 -2.44 46.31 -1.24
CA LYS A 14 -1.32 45.76 -2.02
C LYS A 14 -0.38 46.84 -2.60
N ASP A 15 -0.89 48.07 -2.77
CA ASP A 15 -0.12 49.16 -3.37
C ASP A 15 0.60 50.00 -2.33
N THR A 16 0.51 49.64 -1.06
CA THR A 16 1.17 50.40 0.03
C THR A 16 2.69 50.16 -0.01
N ILE A 17 3.45 51.21 -0.17
CA ILE A 17 4.90 51.19 -0.08
C ILE A 17 5.32 50.93 1.37
N MET A 18 6.19 49.96 1.59
CA MET A 18 6.84 49.73 2.87
C MET A 18 7.86 50.84 3.11
N SER A 19 7.80 51.50 4.27
CA SER A 19 8.84 52.50 4.57
C SER A 19 10.18 51.81 4.79
N ILE A 20 11.28 52.49 4.44
CA ILE A 20 12.62 51.97 4.64
C ILE A 20 12.93 51.67 6.11
N THR A 21 12.32 52.43 7.01
CA THR A 21 12.42 52.22 8.47
C THR A 21 11.76 50.90 8.88
N ASP A 22 10.51 50.68 8.44
CA ASP A 22 9.80 49.41 8.73
C ASP A 22 10.56 48.20 8.15
N PHE A 23 11.09 48.36 6.93
CA PHE A 23 11.90 47.31 6.32
C PHE A 23 13.12 46.98 7.19
N LYS A 24 13.89 47.99 7.60
CA LYS A 24 15.07 47.81 8.46
C LYS A 24 14.72 47.15 9.81
N GLU A 25 13.69 47.61 10.47
CA GLU A 25 13.24 47.01 11.72
C GLU A 25 12.91 45.51 11.55
N LEU A 26 12.22 45.14 10.46
CA LEU A 26 11.89 43.75 10.17
C LEU A 26 13.15 42.90 9.90
N VAL A 27 14.11 43.43 9.16
CA VAL A 27 15.35 42.70 8.88
C VAL A 27 16.18 42.52 10.14
N VAL A 28 16.21 43.52 11.04
CA VAL A 28 16.86 43.42 12.36
C VAL A 28 16.23 42.31 13.20
N ASP A 29 14.89 42.25 13.26
CA ASP A 29 14.17 41.21 13.99
C ASP A 29 14.41 39.80 13.41
N ILE A 30 14.47 39.72 12.08
CA ILE A 30 14.80 38.46 11.38
C ILE A 30 16.24 38.04 11.70
N ALA A 31 17.19 38.93 11.69
CA ALA A 31 18.59 38.67 12.01
C ALA A 31 18.76 38.12 13.44
N LYS A 32 18.09 38.76 14.43
CA LYS A 32 18.08 38.28 15.82
C LYS A 32 17.42 36.93 15.96
N SER A 33 16.35 36.66 15.21
CA SER A 33 15.66 35.38 15.21
C SER A 33 16.50 34.30 14.51
N TRP A 34 17.14 34.62 13.39
CA TRP A 34 18.03 33.73 12.67
C TRP A 34 19.18 33.21 13.57
N LYS A 35 19.82 34.09 14.33
CA LYS A 35 20.85 33.70 15.28
C LYS A 35 20.37 32.63 16.26
N ARG A 36 19.18 32.82 16.82
CA ARG A 36 18.59 31.86 17.77
C ARG A 36 18.23 30.52 17.11
N ILE A 37 17.72 30.56 15.88
CA ILE A 37 17.34 29.34 15.14
C ILE A 37 18.58 28.60 14.64
N GLN A 38 19.62 29.30 14.21
CA GLN A 38 20.88 28.71 13.74
C GLN A 38 21.65 28.01 14.86
N GLN A 39 21.55 28.50 16.11
CA GLN A 39 22.22 27.88 17.26
C GLN A 39 21.78 26.43 17.46
N GLY A 40 22.73 25.50 17.38
CA GLY A 40 22.48 24.06 17.55
C GLY A 40 21.94 23.33 16.32
N LYS A 41 21.88 23.99 15.16
CA LYS A 41 21.51 23.35 13.89
C LYS A 41 22.77 23.05 13.07
N GLU A 42 22.88 21.81 12.57
CA GLU A 42 23.95 21.38 11.66
C GLU A 42 23.76 21.92 10.24
N LYS A 43 22.52 22.25 9.86
CA LYS A 43 22.15 22.74 8.54
C LYS A 43 22.05 24.27 8.54
N PRO A 44 22.46 24.95 7.48
CA PRO A 44 22.31 26.39 7.38
C PRO A 44 20.83 26.77 7.36
N VAL A 45 20.47 27.80 8.11
CA VAL A 45 19.13 28.41 8.11
C VAL A 45 19.13 29.57 7.11
N MET A 46 18.22 29.52 6.14
CA MET A 46 18.00 30.57 5.15
C MET A 46 16.77 31.39 5.53
N PRO A 47 16.94 32.63 6.03
CA PRO A 47 15.82 33.48 6.43
C PRO A 47 15.25 34.24 5.23
N PHE A 48 13.91 34.33 5.19
CA PHE A 48 13.16 35.05 4.16
C PHE A 48 12.28 36.11 4.79
N LEU A 49 12.24 37.28 4.16
CA LEU A 49 11.17 38.28 4.36
C LEU A 49 10.27 38.28 3.13
N LEU A 50 9.03 37.89 3.29
CA LEU A 50 8.00 37.89 2.26
C LEU A 50 7.00 39.00 2.51
N THR A 51 6.69 39.80 1.50
CA THR A 51 5.67 40.85 1.60
C THR A 51 4.98 41.10 0.26
N ASN A 52 3.67 41.43 0.31
CA ASN A 52 2.95 41.93 -0.88
C ASN A 52 3.20 43.44 -1.15
N ARG A 53 3.91 44.10 -0.27
CA ARG A 53 4.34 45.50 -0.45
C ARG A 53 5.70 45.55 -1.17
N HIS A 54 6.12 46.74 -1.56
CA HIS A 54 7.46 46.97 -2.08
C HIS A 54 8.14 48.07 -1.31
N VAL A 55 9.46 48.04 -1.30
CA VAL A 55 10.27 49.16 -0.83
C VAL A 55 10.52 50.08 -2.04
N SER A 56 10.52 51.42 -1.82
CA SER A 56 10.72 52.37 -2.93
C SER A 56 12.05 52.11 -3.67
N ASP A 57 12.00 52.07 -5.00
CA ASP A 57 13.11 51.81 -5.88
C ASP A 57 14.28 52.85 -5.75
N LYS A 58 14.08 53.91 -4.97
CA LYS A 58 15.16 54.88 -4.67
C LYS A 58 16.20 54.36 -3.67
N TYR A 59 15.91 53.24 -2.98
CA TYR A 59 16.84 52.63 -2.03
C TYR A 59 17.54 51.42 -2.63
N ASP A 60 18.83 51.33 -2.36
CA ASP A 60 19.58 50.12 -2.62
C ASP A 60 19.41 49.16 -1.43
N ILE A 61 18.61 48.13 -1.58
CA ILE A 61 18.25 47.15 -0.54
C ILE A 61 19.48 46.49 0.06
N ASP A 62 20.48 46.12 -0.74
CA ASP A 62 21.72 45.53 -0.27
C ASP A 62 22.57 46.51 0.58
N ALA A 63 22.57 47.76 0.22
CA ALA A 63 23.24 48.83 0.99
C ALA A 63 22.50 49.06 2.32
N GLU A 64 21.16 49.06 2.30
CA GLU A 64 20.35 49.29 3.47
C GLU A 64 20.44 48.10 4.46
N ILE A 65 20.50 46.84 3.96
CA ILE A 65 20.77 45.65 4.80
C ILE A 65 22.15 45.75 5.45
N LYS A 66 23.17 46.13 4.74
CA LYS A 66 24.51 46.33 5.33
C LYS A 66 24.53 47.42 6.41
N GLY A 67 23.69 48.44 6.23
CA GLY A 67 23.62 49.58 7.15
C GLY A 67 23.01 49.26 8.54
N ILE A 68 22.30 48.15 8.73
CA ILE A 68 21.65 47.79 9.99
C ILE A 68 22.51 46.89 10.90
N LYS A 69 23.74 46.60 10.53
CA LYS A 69 24.62 45.70 11.24
C LYS A 69 24.66 45.93 12.76
N ASP A 70 24.91 47.20 13.14
CA ASP A 70 25.07 47.59 14.55
C ASP A 70 23.78 47.42 15.37
N GLU A 71 22.61 47.29 14.72
CA GLU A 71 21.30 47.09 15.33
C GLU A 71 20.94 45.62 15.52
N THR A 72 21.65 44.70 14.84
CA THR A 72 21.31 43.26 14.84
C THR A 72 21.86 42.47 16.02
N GLU A 73 22.81 43.03 16.77
CA GLU A 73 23.55 42.31 17.84
C GLU A 73 24.34 41.09 17.37
N LEU A 74 24.62 41.02 16.05
CA LEU A 74 25.44 39.97 15.43
C LEU A 74 26.92 40.40 15.38
N THR A 75 27.83 39.44 15.50
CA THR A 75 29.24 39.69 15.22
C THR A 75 29.48 39.96 13.73
N ASP A 76 30.64 40.46 13.36
CA ASP A 76 31.01 40.71 11.96
C ASP A 76 30.89 39.46 11.09
N GLU A 77 31.30 38.31 11.63
CA GLU A 77 31.24 37.04 10.94
C GLU A 77 29.79 36.54 10.82
N GLU A 78 29.01 36.56 11.91
CA GLU A 78 27.60 36.18 11.91
C GLU A 78 26.76 37.06 10.96
N PHE A 79 27.01 38.36 10.96
CA PHE A 79 26.28 39.25 10.06
C PHE A 79 26.65 39.04 8.58
N SER A 80 27.90 38.76 8.30
CA SER A 80 28.35 38.41 6.94
C SER A 80 27.71 37.11 6.45
N GLU A 81 27.55 36.12 7.34
CA GLU A 81 26.85 34.88 7.03
C GLU A 81 25.36 35.11 6.81
N PHE A 82 24.69 35.82 7.73
CA PHE A 82 23.29 36.18 7.61
C PHE A 82 22.99 36.92 6.28
N ALA A 83 23.78 37.96 5.97
CA ALA A 83 23.58 38.77 4.75
C ALA A 83 23.74 37.96 3.45
N LYS A 84 24.50 36.86 3.47
CA LYS A 84 24.66 35.96 2.30
C LYS A 84 23.44 35.05 2.09
N VAL A 85 22.74 34.68 3.16
CA VAL A 85 21.64 33.70 3.10
C VAL A 85 20.27 34.33 3.20
N PHE A 86 20.17 35.62 3.64
CA PHE A 86 18.91 36.33 3.74
C PHE A 86 18.32 36.62 2.37
N GLN A 87 17.02 36.40 2.22
CA GLN A 87 16.26 36.65 1.00
C GLN A 87 15.10 37.61 1.27
N PHE A 88 14.99 38.63 0.44
CA PHE A 88 13.86 39.55 0.46
C PHE A 88 13.01 39.37 -0.80
N VAL A 89 11.72 39.07 -0.61
CA VAL A 89 10.78 38.88 -1.71
C VAL A 89 9.65 39.87 -1.53
N GLU A 90 9.63 40.88 -2.37
CA GLU A 90 8.61 41.93 -2.38
C GLU A 90 7.59 41.71 -3.51
N ARG A 91 6.45 42.42 -3.44
CA ARG A 91 5.37 42.34 -4.45
C ARG A 91 4.85 40.92 -4.68
N SER A 92 5.13 40.04 -3.77
CA SER A 92 4.73 38.66 -3.91
C SER A 92 3.24 38.51 -3.63
N GLY A 93 2.48 38.00 -4.60
CA GLY A 93 1.21 37.35 -4.30
C GLY A 93 1.53 36.02 -3.61
N CYS A 94 0.78 35.67 -2.53
CA CYS A 94 0.94 34.36 -1.91
C CYS A 94 0.79 33.23 -2.93
N GLU A 95 -0.12 33.41 -3.86
CA GLU A 95 -0.37 32.51 -4.99
C GLU A 95 0.86 32.42 -5.91
N GLU A 96 1.45 33.57 -6.27
CA GLU A 96 2.56 33.66 -7.17
C GLU A 96 3.85 33.06 -6.57
N PHE A 97 4.08 33.27 -5.27
CA PHE A 97 5.19 32.66 -4.55
C PHE A 97 5.06 31.12 -4.46
N LEU A 98 3.86 30.64 -4.16
CA LEU A 98 3.59 29.19 -4.08
C LEU A 98 3.70 28.54 -5.47
N VAL A 99 3.22 29.20 -6.53
CA VAL A 99 3.32 28.73 -7.91
C VAL A 99 4.75 28.75 -8.42
N THR A 100 5.55 29.78 -8.12
CA THR A 100 6.94 29.89 -8.59
C THR A 100 7.93 29.01 -7.84
N ASN A 101 7.61 28.61 -6.60
CA ASN A 101 8.51 27.77 -5.78
C ASN A 101 8.02 26.33 -5.61
N ALA A 102 6.80 26.04 -6.03
CA ALA A 102 6.28 24.68 -6.10
C ALA A 102 6.05 24.35 -7.57
N ASP A 103 6.88 23.54 -8.14
CA ASP A 103 6.80 23.06 -9.53
C ASP A 103 5.55 22.24 -9.84
N THR A 104 4.41 22.48 -9.15
CA THR A 104 3.23 21.66 -9.34
C THR A 104 1.96 22.35 -8.90
N ASP A 105 0.92 21.95 -9.52
CA ASP A 105 -0.52 21.99 -9.35
C ASP A 105 -1.00 22.33 -7.90
N ILE A 106 -0.61 23.51 -7.40
CA ILE A 106 -1.19 24.06 -6.17
C ILE A 106 -2.59 24.53 -6.53
N ARG A 107 -3.59 23.80 -6.05
CA ARG A 107 -4.97 24.17 -6.24
C ARG A 107 -5.29 25.45 -5.46
N THR A 108 -6.17 26.28 -5.98
CA THR A 108 -6.70 27.45 -5.29
C THR A 108 -7.20 27.12 -3.87
N SER A 109 -7.73 25.90 -3.67
CA SER A 109 -8.13 25.39 -2.36
C SER A 109 -6.97 25.24 -1.37
N ASP A 110 -5.79 24.84 -1.84
CA ASP A 110 -4.59 24.68 -0.97
C ASP A 110 -4.06 26.05 -0.55
N VAL A 111 -4.10 27.03 -1.46
CA VAL A 111 -3.77 28.44 -1.15
C VAL A 111 -4.72 29.00 -0.09
N LEU A 112 -6.02 28.75 -0.22
CA LEU A 112 -7.03 29.21 0.77
C LEU A 112 -6.81 28.53 2.13
N LYS A 113 -6.47 27.26 2.17
CA LYS A 113 -6.12 26.55 3.43
C LYS A 113 -4.89 27.15 4.09
N LEU A 114 -3.86 27.46 3.28
CA LEU A 114 -2.65 28.09 3.81
C LEU A 114 -2.92 29.50 4.33
N HIS A 115 -3.74 30.29 3.63
CA HIS A 115 -4.19 31.59 4.13
C HIS A 115 -4.90 31.47 5.47
N ARG A 116 -5.84 30.56 5.58
CA ARG A 116 -6.59 30.32 6.82
C ARG A 116 -5.66 29.89 7.95
N LEU A 117 -4.72 28.97 7.70
CA LEU A 117 -3.72 28.54 8.66
C LEU A 117 -2.86 29.72 9.17
N ILE A 118 -2.46 30.62 8.26
CA ILE A 118 -1.68 31.82 8.59
C ILE A 118 -2.53 32.78 9.43
N GLU A 119 -3.79 33.01 9.06
CA GLU A 119 -4.72 33.89 9.81
C GLU A 119 -5.02 33.36 11.22
N GLU A 120 -5.31 32.06 11.34
CA GLU A 120 -5.54 31.39 12.63
C GLU A 120 -4.31 31.47 13.53
N THR A 121 -3.12 31.29 12.97
CA THR A 121 -1.86 31.40 13.71
C THR A 121 -1.53 32.83 14.11
N ALA A 122 -1.77 33.78 13.23
CA ALA A 122 -1.54 35.20 13.52
C ALA A 122 -2.54 35.79 14.50
N GLY A 123 -3.79 35.29 14.50
CA GLY A 123 -4.88 35.72 15.38
C GLY A 123 -4.98 34.95 16.70
N GLY A 124 -4.27 33.85 16.85
CA GLY A 124 -4.34 32.96 18.01
C GLY A 124 -3.59 33.49 19.24
N ASN A 125 -3.99 33.00 20.41
CA ASN A 125 -3.37 33.34 21.69
C ASN A 125 -1.97 32.73 21.89
N GLU A 126 -1.62 31.73 21.07
CA GLU A 126 -0.30 31.11 21.06
C GLU A 126 0.50 31.62 19.86
N ARG A 127 1.56 32.37 20.14
CA ARG A 127 2.53 32.77 19.11
C ARG A 127 3.32 31.56 18.68
N ARG A 128 2.81 30.84 17.69
CA ARG A 128 3.58 29.80 16.98
C ARG A 128 4.60 30.46 16.07
N VAL A 129 5.86 30.06 16.21
CA VAL A 129 6.99 30.63 15.46
C VAL A 129 7.42 29.71 14.31
N GLU A 130 7.06 28.43 14.37
CA GLU A 130 7.50 27.42 13.41
C GLU A 130 6.36 26.44 13.09
N PHE A 131 6.26 26.05 11.82
CA PHE A 131 5.50 24.89 11.38
C PHE A 131 6.49 23.81 10.92
N THR A 132 6.28 22.59 11.35
CA THR A 132 7.01 21.46 10.80
C THR A 132 6.47 21.12 9.40
N CYS A 133 7.30 20.49 8.56
CA CYS A 133 6.85 20.02 7.26
C CYS A 133 5.68 19.05 7.40
N ALA A 134 5.70 18.17 8.39
CA ALA A 134 4.62 17.23 8.69
C ALA A 134 3.29 17.95 9.00
N GLU A 135 3.32 18.99 9.84
CA GLU A 135 2.13 19.79 10.14
C GLU A 135 1.57 20.50 8.91
N LEU A 136 2.42 21.03 8.03
CA LEU A 136 1.97 21.65 6.78
C LEU A 136 1.36 20.62 5.84
N ILE A 137 1.98 19.46 5.68
CA ILE A 137 1.46 18.34 4.88
C ILE A 137 0.09 17.93 5.40
N GLU A 138 -0.06 17.79 6.72
CA GLU A 138 -1.33 17.46 7.36
C GLU A 138 -2.38 18.54 7.11
N LYS A 139 -2.08 19.81 7.42
CA LYS A 139 -3.01 20.93 7.26
C LYS A 139 -3.43 21.20 5.81
N LEU A 140 -2.55 20.93 4.86
CA LEU A 140 -2.84 21.04 3.43
C LEU A 140 -3.46 19.77 2.83
N ASN A 141 -3.57 18.70 3.61
CA ASN A 141 -4.00 17.37 3.15
C ASN A 141 -3.16 16.83 1.99
N TRP A 142 -1.87 17.03 2.08
CA TRP A 142 -0.94 16.59 1.06
C TRP A 142 -0.33 15.22 1.33
N GLN A 143 -0.82 14.47 2.34
CA GLN A 143 -0.29 13.16 2.70
C GLN A 143 -0.21 12.22 1.50
N TYR A 144 -1.24 12.25 0.64
CA TYR A 144 -1.26 11.45 -0.59
C TYR A 144 -0.18 11.82 -1.60
N ARG A 145 0.42 13.01 -1.51
CA ARG A 145 1.52 13.46 -2.37
C ARG A 145 2.88 13.00 -1.87
N PHE A 146 2.96 12.55 -0.61
CA PHE A 146 4.20 12.13 0.05
C PHE A 146 4.16 10.67 0.50
N ASN A 147 2.98 10.06 0.59
CA ASN A 147 2.82 8.68 1.03
C ASN A 147 2.47 7.79 -0.14
N ARG A 148 3.11 6.64 -0.20
CA ARG A 148 2.73 5.57 -1.13
C ARG A 148 1.26 5.21 -0.93
N ARG A 149 0.55 4.89 -2.00
CA ARG A 149 -0.84 4.44 -1.95
C ARG A 149 -0.99 3.12 -1.23
N PHE A 150 0.03 2.26 -1.40
CA PHE A 150 0.03 0.92 -0.83
C PHE A 150 1.33 0.62 -0.11
N ASN A 151 1.23 -0.28 0.86
CA ASN A 151 2.40 -0.88 1.47
C ASN A 151 2.96 -1.95 0.52
N HIS A 152 4.26 -1.86 0.20
CA HIS A 152 5.01 -2.82 -0.60
C HIS A 152 6.13 -3.49 0.20
N ASP A 153 6.04 -3.44 1.51
CA ASP A 153 7.00 -4.06 2.42
C ASP A 153 6.45 -5.41 2.90
N LEU A 154 6.66 -6.45 2.10
CA LEU A 154 6.26 -7.81 2.46
C LEU A 154 7.14 -8.33 3.60
N PHE A 155 6.53 -8.54 4.76
CA PHE A 155 7.18 -9.20 5.87
C PHE A 155 7.23 -10.71 5.66
N VAL A 156 8.42 -11.29 5.80
CA VAL A 156 8.63 -12.73 5.83
C VAL A 156 9.15 -13.10 7.20
N ASP A 157 8.42 -13.96 7.90
CA ASP A 157 8.80 -14.45 9.21
C ASP A 157 10.08 -15.30 9.09
N GLU A 158 11.17 -14.81 9.66
CA GLU A 158 12.50 -15.45 9.57
C GLU A 158 12.53 -16.80 10.29
N ASP A 159 11.69 -17.00 11.30
CA ASP A 159 11.58 -18.27 12.00
C ASP A 159 10.90 -19.37 11.15
N HIS A 160 10.15 -18.95 10.13
CA HIS A 160 9.44 -19.83 9.20
C HIS A 160 9.97 -19.74 7.76
N TYR A 161 11.14 -19.15 7.55
CA TYR A 161 11.74 -18.97 6.23
C TYR A 161 13.13 -19.61 6.13
N VAL A 162 13.38 -20.24 4.98
CA VAL A 162 14.70 -20.70 4.56
C VAL A 162 14.93 -20.24 3.12
N PRO A 163 16.08 -19.62 2.81
CA PRO A 163 16.36 -19.15 1.45
C PRO A 163 16.58 -20.34 0.50
N ILE A 164 16.04 -20.21 -0.73
CA ILE A 164 16.32 -21.13 -1.82
C ILE A 164 17.62 -20.66 -2.50
N HIS A 165 18.75 -21.07 -1.94
CA HIS A 165 20.08 -20.56 -2.32
C HIS A 165 20.35 -20.63 -3.81
N LYS A 166 19.99 -21.76 -4.45
CA LYS A 166 20.20 -21.96 -5.88
C LYS A 166 19.46 -20.93 -6.74
N THR A 167 18.22 -20.57 -6.37
CA THR A 167 17.48 -19.53 -7.09
C THR A 167 18.08 -18.16 -6.85
N VAL A 168 18.53 -17.85 -5.62
CA VAL A 168 19.20 -16.57 -5.32
C VAL A 168 20.51 -16.44 -6.10
N GLU A 169 21.29 -17.52 -6.24
CA GLU A 169 22.52 -17.54 -7.05
C GLU A 169 22.22 -17.28 -8.53
N LYS A 170 21.20 -17.92 -9.10
CA LYS A 170 20.77 -17.70 -10.49
C LYS A 170 20.30 -16.25 -10.71
N LEU A 171 19.55 -15.71 -9.76
CA LEU A 171 19.06 -14.32 -9.83
C LEU A 171 20.24 -13.35 -9.81
N ASN A 172 21.19 -13.53 -8.91
CA ASN A 172 22.41 -12.73 -8.87
C ASN A 172 23.23 -12.86 -10.17
N ALA A 173 23.37 -14.08 -10.70
CA ALA A 173 24.09 -14.32 -11.96
C ALA A 173 23.41 -13.61 -13.16
N ALA A 174 22.09 -13.66 -13.24
CA ALA A 174 21.33 -12.93 -14.25
C ALA A 174 21.52 -11.43 -14.14
N ILE A 175 21.46 -10.86 -12.93
CA ILE A 175 21.68 -9.43 -12.65
C ILE A 175 23.11 -9.03 -13.06
N GLU A 176 24.12 -9.84 -12.75
CA GLU A 176 25.51 -9.53 -13.09
C GLU A 176 25.79 -9.65 -14.60
N THR A 177 25.09 -10.56 -15.28
CA THR A 177 25.23 -10.75 -16.73
C THR A 177 24.58 -9.60 -17.51
N HIS A 178 23.42 -9.13 -17.04
CA HIS A 178 22.66 -8.09 -17.73
C HIS A 178 22.73 -6.77 -16.94
N HIS A 179 23.39 -5.79 -17.54
CA HIS A 179 23.61 -4.47 -16.90
C HIS A 179 22.40 -3.55 -16.98
N SER A 180 21.33 -3.92 -17.74
CA SER A 180 20.08 -3.18 -17.85
C SER A 180 18.96 -4.04 -18.38
N GLY A 181 17.72 -3.53 -18.36
CA GLY A 181 16.54 -4.19 -18.89
C GLY A 181 15.83 -5.09 -17.88
N TYR A 182 15.12 -6.11 -18.37
CA TYR A 182 14.26 -6.96 -17.54
C TYR A 182 14.94 -8.28 -17.19
N ILE A 183 14.61 -8.79 -16.01
CA ILE A 183 14.82 -10.18 -15.57
C ILE A 183 13.47 -10.74 -15.15
N PHE A 184 13.20 -11.99 -15.50
CA PHE A 184 11.91 -12.64 -15.30
C PHE A 184 12.04 -13.75 -14.26
N LEU A 185 11.42 -13.57 -13.09
CA LEU A 185 11.35 -14.61 -12.07
C LEU A 185 10.04 -15.38 -12.21
N GLN A 186 10.14 -16.64 -12.59
CA GLN A 186 9.00 -17.51 -12.84
C GLN A 186 8.96 -18.69 -11.87
N GLY A 187 7.77 -19.05 -11.41
CA GLY A 187 7.60 -20.25 -10.57
C GLY A 187 6.14 -20.52 -10.24
N MET A 188 5.85 -21.79 -9.98
CA MET A 188 4.51 -22.25 -9.64
C MET A 188 3.92 -21.56 -8.41
N PRO A 189 2.59 -21.60 -8.21
CA PRO A 189 1.95 -21.15 -6.99
C PRO A 189 2.58 -21.80 -5.76
N GLY A 190 2.88 -21.00 -4.73
CA GLY A 190 3.48 -21.51 -3.50
C GLY A 190 4.96 -21.91 -3.58
N SER A 191 5.65 -21.63 -4.69
CA SER A 191 7.10 -21.87 -4.82
C SER A 191 7.97 -20.90 -4.01
N GLY A 192 7.38 -19.89 -3.35
CA GLY A 192 8.11 -18.94 -2.52
C GLY A 192 8.67 -17.72 -3.24
N LYS A 193 8.22 -17.40 -4.48
CA LYS A 193 8.69 -16.23 -5.26
C LYS A 193 8.68 -14.93 -4.46
N SER A 194 7.52 -14.55 -3.95
CA SER A 194 7.35 -13.27 -3.26
C SER A 194 8.17 -13.21 -1.98
N SER A 195 8.24 -14.31 -1.22
CA SER A 195 9.10 -14.42 -0.03
C SER A 195 10.58 -14.29 -0.39
N LEU A 196 11.02 -14.92 -1.48
CA LEU A 196 12.39 -14.81 -1.97
C LEU A 196 12.71 -13.37 -2.39
N LEU A 197 11.83 -12.73 -3.16
CA LEU A 197 12.02 -11.35 -3.61
C LEU A 197 12.05 -10.36 -2.45
N SER A 198 11.19 -10.54 -1.44
CA SER A 198 11.20 -9.73 -0.22
C SER A 198 12.53 -9.88 0.54
N GLN A 199 12.97 -11.10 0.77
CA GLN A 199 14.24 -11.35 1.47
C GLN A 199 15.45 -10.90 0.63
N PHE A 200 15.39 -11.08 -0.68
CA PHE A 200 16.40 -10.56 -1.60
C PHE A 200 16.48 -9.03 -1.54
N ALA A 201 15.35 -8.33 -1.51
CA ALA A 201 15.32 -6.89 -1.37
C ALA A 201 15.93 -6.41 -0.03
N ARG A 202 15.73 -7.21 1.03
CA ARG A 202 16.18 -6.86 2.38
C ARG A 202 17.68 -7.09 2.62
N TYR A 203 18.23 -8.17 2.05
CA TYR A 203 19.60 -8.62 2.37
C TYR A 203 20.59 -8.52 1.22
N SER A 204 20.17 -8.09 0.03
CA SER A 204 21.09 -7.92 -1.09
C SER A 204 21.95 -6.66 -0.94
N ARG A 205 23.04 -6.62 -1.69
CA ARG A 205 23.93 -5.45 -1.78
C ARG A 205 23.41 -4.35 -2.69
N TYR A 206 22.35 -4.63 -3.46
CA TYR A 206 21.79 -3.70 -4.43
C TYR A 206 20.82 -2.71 -3.77
N ASN A 207 20.67 -1.55 -4.38
CA ASN A 207 19.58 -0.64 -4.03
C ASN A 207 18.29 -1.17 -4.64
N ILE A 208 17.36 -1.68 -3.83
CA ILE A 208 16.13 -2.33 -4.32
C ILE A 208 14.89 -1.56 -3.91
N VAL A 209 13.99 -1.37 -4.86
CA VAL A 209 12.63 -0.86 -4.67
C VAL A 209 11.66 -1.95 -5.08
N THR A 210 10.62 -2.19 -4.28
CA THR A 210 9.63 -3.25 -4.49
C THR A 210 8.25 -2.68 -4.76
N TYR A 211 7.52 -3.31 -5.68
CA TYR A 211 6.11 -3.11 -5.95
C TYR A 211 5.41 -4.46 -6.03
N TYR A 212 4.43 -4.69 -5.16
CA TYR A 212 3.60 -5.89 -5.18
C TYR A 212 2.23 -5.54 -5.75
N ALA A 213 1.86 -6.17 -6.86
CA ALA A 213 0.58 -5.98 -7.53
C ALA A 213 -0.58 -6.74 -6.83
N PHE A 214 -0.36 -7.22 -5.61
CA PHE A 214 -1.34 -7.91 -4.77
C PHE A 214 -1.19 -7.47 -3.31
N ASP A 215 -2.24 -7.63 -2.55
CA ASP A 215 -2.19 -7.40 -1.11
C ASP A 215 -1.71 -8.67 -0.41
N PHE A 216 -0.54 -8.59 0.22
CA PHE A 216 0.03 -9.72 0.95
C PHE A 216 -0.51 -9.86 2.37
N VAL A 217 -1.15 -8.83 2.91
CA VAL A 217 -1.85 -8.88 4.21
C VAL A 217 -3.20 -9.54 4.02
N ASN A 218 -3.93 -9.16 2.96
CA ASN A 218 -5.18 -9.78 2.55
C ASN A 218 -5.13 -10.18 1.06
N PRO A 219 -4.44 -11.29 0.73
CA PRO A 219 -4.27 -11.71 -0.67
C PRO A 219 -5.57 -12.02 -1.39
N SER A 220 -6.67 -12.11 -0.64
CA SER A 220 -8.00 -12.39 -1.16
C SER A 220 -8.80 -11.13 -1.46
N SER A 221 -8.32 -9.93 -1.12
CA SER A 221 -9.02 -8.68 -1.40
C SER A 221 -8.85 -8.29 -2.88
N PRO A 222 -9.87 -8.37 -3.73
CA PRO A 222 -9.79 -7.93 -5.10
C PRO A 222 -9.67 -6.41 -5.23
N ASP A 223 -10.08 -5.68 -4.20
CA ASP A 223 -10.07 -4.23 -4.16
C ASP A 223 -8.66 -3.69 -4.28
N ASN A 224 -7.78 -4.25 -3.48
CA ASN A 224 -6.38 -3.87 -3.50
C ASN A 224 -5.67 -4.34 -4.78
N ILE A 225 -6.05 -5.50 -5.31
CA ILE A 225 -5.49 -5.99 -6.58
C ILE A 225 -5.92 -5.06 -7.71
N PHE A 226 -7.20 -4.66 -7.74
CA PHE A 226 -7.73 -3.78 -8.75
C PHE A 226 -7.00 -2.43 -8.80
N LEU A 227 -6.92 -1.74 -7.67
CA LEU A 227 -6.21 -0.45 -7.58
C LEU A 227 -4.69 -0.60 -7.73
N ARG A 228 -4.11 -1.68 -7.25
CA ARG A 228 -2.68 -2.00 -7.43
C ARG A 228 -2.32 -2.35 -8.88
N GLY A 229 -3.28 -2.76 -9.69
CA GLY A 229 -3.10 -3.01 -11.13
C GLY A 229 -3.17 -1.73 -11.98
N GLU A 230 -3.53 -0.58 -11.43
CA GLU A 230 -3.57 0.69 -12.16
C GLU A 230 -2.17 1.25 -12.40
N ALA A 231 -1.94 1.79 -13.61
CA ALA A 231 -0.68 2.41 -13.96
C ALA A 231 -0.35 3.64 -13.08
N VAL A 232 -1.38 4.41 -12.71
CA VAL A 232 -1.22 5.56 -11.79
C VAL A 232 -0.66 5.10 -10.46
N SER A 233 -1.17 4.00 -9.91
CA SER A 233 -0.70 3.45 -8.62
C SER A 233 0.73 2.93 -8.71
N LEU A 234 1.07 2.23 -9.80
CA LEU A 234 2.44 1.75 -10.02
C LEU A 234 3.44 2.90 -10.03
N PHE A 235 3.24 3.88 -10.92
CA PHE A 235 4.19 4.97 -11.06
C PHE A 235 4.23 5.89 -9.86
N HIS A 236 3.09 6.15 -9.22
CA HIS A 236 3.03 6.92 -7.99
C HIS A 236 3.88 6.31 -6.87
N ASP A 237 3.67 5.02 -6.60
CA ASP A 237 4.37 4.35 -5.50
C ASP A 237 5.85 4.09 -5.81
N LEU A 238 6.20 3.83 -7.09
CA LEU A 238 7.60 3.74 -7.51
C LEU A 238 8.32 5.09 -7.41
N VAL A 239 7.69 6.17 -7.87
CA VAL A 239 8.29 7.52 -7.78
C VAL A 239 8.55 7.89 -6.33
N LEU A 240 7.61 7.64 -5.42
CA LEU A 240 7.80 7.90 -3.99
C LEU A 240 8.86 7.00 -3.37
N ALA A 241 8.86 5.71 -3.68
CA ALA A 241 9.87 4.78 -3.18
C ALA A 241 11.29 5.16 -3.67
N LEU A 242 11.43 5.65 -4.89
CA LEU A 242 12.68 6.16 -5.43
C LEU A 242 13.09 7.50 -4.80
N ASN A 243 12.13 8.38 -4.50
CA ASN A 243 12.40 9.60 -3.74
C ASN A 243 12.96 9.27 -2.34
N GLU A 244 12.41 8.29 -1.66
CA GLU A 244 12.91 7.80 -0.36
C GLU A 244 14.36 7.28 -0.46
N ARG A 245 14.77 6.80 -1.63
CA ARG A 245 16.14 6.36 -1.93
C ARG A 245 17.09 7.47 -2.37
N GLY A 246 16.60 8.71 -2.44
CA GLY A 246 17.41 9.88 -2.78
C GLY A 246 17.38 10.27 -4.26
N TYR A 247 16.59 9.60 -5.10
CA TYR A 247 16.37 9.97 -6.48
C TYR A 247 15.22 10.96 -6.57
N HIS A 248 15.54 12.24 -6.50
CA HIS A 248 14.55 13.29 -6.44
C HIS A 248 14.23 13.86 -7.82
N TYR A 249 12.95 14.00 -8.11
CA TYR A 249 12.50 14.87 -9.20
C TYR A 249 12.49 16.33 -8.73
N LEU A 250 12.63 17.27 -9.69
CA LEU A 250 12.53 18.71 -9.43
C LEU A 250 11.15 19.04 -8.85
N GLY A 251 11.08 19.43 -7.60
CA GLY A 251 9.84 19.61 -6.87
C GLY A 251 9.48 18.36 -6.04
N HIS A 252 9.35 18.51 -4.77
CA HIS A 252 9.13 17.40 -3.81
C HIS A 252 7.67 16.89 -3.77
N ILE A 253 6.83 17.27 -4.72
CA ILE A 253 5.40 16.96 -4.71
C ILE A 253 5.09 16.00 -5.85
N VAL A 254 4.53 14.84 -5.52
CA VAL A 254 4.15 13.83 -6.49
C VAL A 254 2.76 14.11 -7.04
N SER A 255 2.64 14.15 -8.35
CA SER A 255 1.37 14.31 -9.07
C SER A 255 0.50 13.05 -9.00
N ASN A 256 -0.79 13.19 -9.29
CA ASN A 256 -1.70 12.08 -9.59
C ASN A 256 -1.97 11.94 -11.10
N ASP A 257 -1.38 12.80 -11.92
CA ASP A 257 -1.46 12.68 -13.38
C ASP A 257 -0.49 11.60 -13.88
N LEU A 258 -1.01 10.66 -14.66
CA LEU A 258 -0.23 9.51 -15.14
C LEU A 258 0.96 9.94 -16.02
N LYS A 259 0.78 10.97 -16.84
CA LYS A 259 1.85 11.46 -17.71
C LYS A 259 2.98 12.08 -16.89
N GLU A 260 2.63 12.94 -15.93
CA GLU A 260 3.60 13.56 -15.04
C GLU A 260 4.34 12.52 -14.18
N LEU A 261 3.60 11.53 -13.63
CA LEU A 261 4.21 10.42 -12.88
C LEU A 261 5.22 9.63 -13.72
N ARG A 262 4.89 9.37 -14.96
CA ARG A 262 5.81 8.70 -15.88
C ARG A 262 7.03 9.57 -16.20
N ASP A 263 6.86 10.86 -16.45
CA ASP A 263 7.96 11.78 -16.70
C ASP A 263 8.88 11.88 -15.47
N MET A 264 8.32 11.92 -14.25
CA MET A 264 9.07 11.86 -12.99
C MET A 264 9.86 10.55 -12.87
N PHE A 265 9.22 9.42 -13.14
CA PHE A 265 9.86 8.11 -13.09
C PHE A 265 11.04 8.03 -14.08
N PHE A 266 10.87 8.48 -15.32
CA PHE A 266 11.97 8.48 -16.31
C PHE A 266 13.11 9.42 -15.93
N ALA A 267 12.83 10.56 -15.29
CA ALA A 267 13.86 11.43 -14.75
C ALA A 267 14.64 10.74 -13.61
N GLN A 268 13.98 9.97 -12.78
CA GLN A 268 14.62 9.16 -11.72
C GLN A 268 15.49 8.05 -12.31
N LEU A 269 15.05 7.38 -13.41
CA LEU A 269 15.89 6.40 -14.10
C LEU A 269 17.22 7.04 -14.58
N SER A 270 17.18 8.27 -15.05
CA SER A 270 18.40 9.00 -15.44
C SER A 270 19.32 9.26 -14.24
N GLN A 271 18.78 9.65 -13.09
CA GLN A 271 19.58 9.86 -11.88
C GLN A 271 20.20 8.54 -11.36
N MET A 272 19.45 7.43 -11.42
CA MET A 272 19.98 6.11 -11.07
C MET A 272 21.14 5.70 -11.98
N HIS A 273 21.05 6.01 -13.27
CA HIS A 273 22.13 5.78 -14.21
C HIS A 273 23.36 6.64 -13.90
N ASP A 274 23.18 7.93 -13.59
CA ASP A 274 24.27 8.83 -13.20
C ASP A 274 24.97 8.33 -11.93
N ASP A 275 24.23 7.82 -10.94
CA ASP A 275 24.78 7.18 -9.74
C ASP A 275 25.57 5.92 -10.08
N TYR A 276 25.06 5.10 -10.99
CA TYR A 276 25.78 3.91 -11.45
C TYR A 276 27.10 4.29 -12.15
N VAL A 277 27.08 5.28 -13.04
CA VAL A 277 28.28 5.73 -13.75
C VAL A 277 29.31 6.30 -12.78
N LYS A 278 28.85 7.01 -11.72
CA LYS A 278 29.73 7.67 -10.77
C LYS A 278 30.32 6.70 -9.73
N ASP A 279 29.46 5.88 -9.13
CA ASP A 279 29.79 5.11 -7.91
C ASP A 279 29.66 3.59 -8.11
N GLY A 280 29.20 3.12 -9.27
CA GLY A 280 28.95 1.71 -9.57
C GLY A 280 27.72 1.14 -8.88
N ASN A 281 26.85 1.98 -8.28
CA ASN A 281 25.67 1.58 -7.55
C ASN A 281 24.56 1.11 -8.49
N ARG A 282 24.18 -0.15 -8.41
CA ARG A 282 23.09 -0.70 -9.22
C ARG A 282 21.77 -0.58 -8.48
N THR A 283 20.73 -0.18 -9.20
CA THR A 283 19.37 -0.12 -8.70
C THR A 283 18.49 -1.18 -9.37
N ILE A 284 17.72 -1.87 -8.53
CA ILE A 284 16.81 -2.92 -8.97
C ILE A 284 15.38 -2.52 -8.59
N ILE A 285 14.47 -2.60 -9.55
CA ILE A 285 13.05 -2.40 -9.33
C ILE A 285 12.37 -3.76 -9.44
N VAL A 286 11.73 -4.22 -8.37
CA VAL A 286 11.00 -5.49 -8.34
C VAL A 286 9.52 -5.19 -8.49
N ILE A 287 8.88 -5.83 -9.48
CA ILE A 287 7.43 -5.78 -9.70
C ILE A 287 6.92 -7.22 -9.67
N ASP A 288 6.28 -7.62 -8.57
CA ASP A 288 5.82 -9.00 -8.36
C ASP A 288 4.30 -9.13 -8.37
N GLY A 289 3.81 -10.30 -8.76
CA GLY A 289 2.40 -10.63 -8.75
C GLY A 289 1.64 -10.26 -10.02
N LEU A 290 2.31 -10.20 -11.17
CA LEU A 290 1.68 -9.87 -12.45
C LEU A 290 0.54 -10.84 -12.81
N ASP A 291 0.61 -12.09 -12.39
CA ASP A 291 -0.46 -13.08 -12.57
C ASP A 291 -1.74 -12.75 -11.78
N HIS A 292 -1.65 -11.97 -10.72
CA HIS A 292 -2.84 -11.48 -10.00
C HIS A 292 -3.60 -10.45 -10.82
N ILE A 293 -2.91 -9.54 -11.51
CA ILE A 293 -3.52 -8.52 -12.35
C ILE A 293 -4.39 -9.17 -13.42
N ILE A 294 -3.86 -10.14 -14.16
CA ILE A 294 -4.57 -10.81 -15.26
C ILE A 294 -5.84 -11.49 -14.79
N ARG A 295 -5.83 -12.06 -13.62
CA ARG A 295 -6.98 -12.78 -13.06
C ARG A 295 -8.15 -11.86 -12.73
N GLU A 296 -7.86 -10.68 -12.22
CA GLU A 296 -8.86 -9.74 -11.73
C GLU A 296 -9.29 -8.71 -12.79
N TYR A 297 -8.43 -8.47 -13.81
CA TYR A 297 -8.66 -7.47 -14.86
C TYR A 297 -9.10 -8.07 -16.21
N LYS A 298 -9.76 -9.21 -16.21
CA LYS A 298 -10.15 -9.93 -17.46
C LYS A 298 -10.87 -9.10 -18.51
N ASP A 299 -11.54 -8.05 -18.11
CA ASP A 299 -12.37 -7.21 -19.00
C ASP A 299 -11.85 -5.76 -19.12
N CYS A 300 -10.71 -5.42 -18.51
CA CYS A 300 -10.08 -4.10 -18.62
C CYS A 300 -8.78 -4.19 -19.42
N GLU A 301 -8.53 -3.22 -20.28
CA GLU A 301 -7.22 -3.07 -20.91
C GLU A 301 -6.19 -2.93 -19.80
N HIS A 302 -5.13 -3.74 -19.84
CA HIS A 302 -4.10 -3.81 -18.81
C HIS A 302 -3.18 -2.57 -18.89
N GLU A 303 -3.67 -1.41 -18.51
CA GLU A 303 -2.91 -0.16 -18.55
C GLU A 303 -1.55 -0.29 -17.88
N PHE A 304 -1.50 -1.01 -16.76
CA PHE A 304 -0.30 -1.27 -15.99
C PHE A 304 0.80 -1.95 -16.82
N ILE A 305 0.51 -3.09 -17.43
CA ILE A 305 1.50 -3.91 -18.14
C ILE A 305 1.88 -3.26 -19.47
N ALA A 306 0.90 -2.68 -20.17
CA ALA A 306 1.14 -2.00 -21.45
C ALA A 306 2.00 -0.74 -21.32
N LEU A 307 2.07 -0.16 -20.13
CA LEU A 307 2.81 1.07 -19.85
C LEU A 307 4.16 0.86 -19.16
N LEU A 308 4.58 -0.39 -18.97
CA LEU A 308 5.93 -0.69 -18.49
C LEU A 308 7.00 -0.06 -19.40
N PRO A 309 8.12 0.42 -18.84
CA PRO A 309 9.19 1.04 -19.63
C PRO A 309 9.69 0.11 -20.74
N SER A 310 9.88 0.64 -21.94
CA SER A 310 10.61 -0.11 -22.98
C SER A 310 12.03 -0.45 -22.49
N PRO A 311 12.56 -1.66 -22.77
CA PRO A 311 13.93 -2.03 -22.41
C PRO A 311 14.97 -0.98 -22.84
N LYS A 312 14.73 -0.30 -23.96
CA LYS A 312 15.60 0.78 -24.46
C LYS A 312 15.62 2.03 -23.58
N SER A 313 14.58 2.21 -22.77
CA SER A 313 14.48 3.32 -21.82
C SER A 313 15.12 2.99 -20.47
N ILE A 314 15.47 1.73 -20.23
CA ILE A 314 16.13 1.30 -19.01
C ILE A 314 17.64 1.41 -19.22
N LEU A 315 18.20 2.42 -18.58
CA LEU A 315 19.62 2.75 -18.75
C LEU A 315 20.51 1.73 -18.00
N GLU A 316 21.81 1.73 -18.34
CA GLU A 316 22.78 0.85 -17.70
C GLU A 316 22.86 1.09 -16.19
N GLY A 317 22.99 0.03 -15.40
CA GLY A 317 22.94 0.06 -13.93
C GLY A 317 21.55 -0.15 -13.35
N ILE A 318 20.50 -0.23 -14.18
CA ILE A 318 19.12 -0.38 -13.76
C ILE A 318 18.57 -1.72 -14.27
N THR A 319 17.99 -2.51 -13.38
CA THR A 319 17.34 -3.78 -13.71
C THR A 319 15.93 -3.79 -13.16
N ILE A 320 14.95 -4.23 -13.96
CA ILE A 320 13.58 -4.45 -13.52
C ILE A 320 13.33 -5.95 -13.44
N ILE A 321 12.99 -6.46 -12.26
CA ILE A 321 12.63 -7.86 -12.06
C ILE A 321 11.11 -7.97 -12.09
N LEU A 322 10.59 -8.77 -13.01
CA LEU A 322 9.17 -9.10 -13.10
C LEU A 322 8.91 -10.47 -12.48
N GLY A 323 8.02 -10.54 -11.48
CA GLY A 323 7.59 -11.77 -10.83
C GLY A 323 6.22 -12.24 -11.32
N SER A 324 6.12 -13.48 -11.82
CA SER A 324 4.85 -14.08 -12.26
C SER A 324 4.87 -15.61 -12.15
N GLN A 325 3.69 -16.22 -12.17
CA GLN A 325 3.60 -17.68 -12.31
C GLN A 325 4.02 -18.13 -13.71
N HIS A 326 3.53 -17.43 -14.72
CA HIS A 326 3.81 -17.69 -16.12
C HIS A 326 3.93 -16.37 -16.88
N PHE A 327 4.76 -16.37 -17.92
CA PHE A 327 4.87 -15.28 -18.90
C PHE A 327 4.39 -15.81 -20.28
N ASN A 328 3.17 -16.35 -20.30
CA ASN A 328 2.54 -16.90 -21.50
C ASN A 328 1.65 -15.83 -22.20
N GLU A 329 0.93 -16.25 -23.26
CA GLU A 329 0.06 -15.38 -24.06
C GLU A 329 -1.04 -14.69 -23.26
N SER A 330 -1.42 -15.20 -22.07
CA SER A 330 -2.42 -14.55 -21.20
C SER A 330 -1.86 -13.30 -20.53
N LEU A 331 -0.53 -13.22 -20.32
CA LEU A 331 0.17 -12.03 -19.90
C LEU A 331 0.68 -11.29 -21.14
N THR A 332 -0.12 -10.39 -21.68
CA THR A 332 0.25 -9.66 -22.90
C THR A 332 1.32 -8.60 -22.58
N LEU A 333 2.56 -9.04 -22.51
CA LEU A 333 3.71 -8.14 -22.39
C LEU A 333 3.88 -7.33 -23.69
N PRO A 334 4.33 -6.05 -23.62
CA PRO A 334 4.80 -5.30 -24.77
C PRO A 334 5.83 -6.12 -25.60
N GLU A 335 5.77 -5.99 -26.93
CA GLU A 335 6.59 -6.82 -27.84
C GLU A 335 8.10 -6.74 -27.56
N ASP A 336 8.59 -5.59 -27.18
CA ASP A 336 10.00 -5.37 -26.86
C ASP A 336 10.41 -6.01 -25.52
N ILE A 337 9.53 -6.01 -24.52
CA ILE A 337 9.74 -6.74 -23.25
C ILE A 337 9.64 -8.25 -23.50
N HIS A 338 8.69 -8.67 -24.32
CA HIS A 338 8.56 -10.07 -24.70
C HIS A 338 9.78 -10.57 -25.50
N ALA A 339 10.45 -9.71 -26.24
CA ALA A 339 11.71 -10.05 -26.90
C ALA A 339 12.83 -10.34 -25.90
N GLU A 340 12.93 -9.61 -24.78
CA GLU A 340 13.87 -9.93 -23.70
C GLU A 340 13.49 -11.21 -22.95
N TYR A 341 12.22 -11.53 -22.79
CA TYR A 341 11.79 -12.80 -22.19
C TYR A 341 12.22 -14.02 -23.00
N LYS A 342 12.43 -13.91 -24.32
CA LYS A 342 12.96 -15.00 -25.16
C LYS A 342 14.44 -15.30 -24.93
N ASP A 343 15.16 -14.40 -24.26
CA ASP A 343 16.52 -14.64 -23.82
C ASP A 343 16.51 -15.46 -22.52
N GLU A 344 16.82 -16.76 -22.64
CA GLU A 344 16.81 -17.69 -21.50
C GLU A 344 17.75 -17.24 -20.36
N THR A 345 18.77 -16.44 -20.65
CA THR A 345 19.70 -15.94 -19.61
C THR A 345 19.07 -14.86 -18.73
N ARG A 346 17.93 -14.30 -19.14
CA ARG A 346 17.11 -13.35 -18.37
C ARG A 346 15.99 -14.03 -17.59
N VAL A 347 15.76 -15.32 -17.80
CA VAL A 347 14.67 -16.08 -17.17
C VAL A 347 15.21 -16.90 -16.01
N VAL A 348 14.75 -16.61 -14.82
CA VAL A 348 15.10 -17.36 -13.61
C VAL A 348 13.89 -18.17 -13.17
N MET A 349 14.02 -19.48 -13.20
CA MET A 349 13.01 -20.41 -12.69
C MET A 349 13.25 -20.65 -11.21
N MET A 350 12.18 -20.64 -10.40
CA MET A 350 12.23 -21.04 -8.99
C MET A 350 12.67 -22.50 -8.90
N ASP A 351 13.69 -22.77 -8.09
CA ASP A 351 14.10 -24.11 -7.73
C ASP A 351 13.29 -24.66 -6.55
N ALA A 352 13.29 -25.96 -6.37
CA ALA A 352 12.80 -26.60 -5.18
C ALA A 352 13.82 -26.44 -4.03
N LEU A 353 13.32 -26.48 -2.78
CA LEU A 353 14.19 -26.59 -1.60
C LEU A 353 15.03 -27.86 -1.65
N THR A 354 16.29 -27.76 -1.32
CA THR A 354 17.18 -28.91 -1.15
C THR A 354 16.85 -29.68 0.12
N GLY A 355 17.36 -30.90 0.26
CA GLY A 355 17.16 -31.68 1.49
C GLY A 355 17.65 -30.96 2.75
N GLU A 356 18.79 -30.26 2.67
CA GLU A 356 19.34 -29.49 3.79
C GLU A 356 18.47 -28.29 4.13
N GLU A 357 17.96 -27.58 3.13
CA GLU A 357 17.04 -26.43 3.33
C GLU A 357 15.70 -26.88 3.92
N MET A 358 15.20 -28.06 3.50
CA MET A 358 13.97 -28.64 4.09
C MET A 358 14.19 -29.03 5.55
N VAL A 359 15.29 -29.69 5.89
CA VAL A 359 15.65 -30.01 7.28
C VAL A 359 15.74 -28.72 8.11
N ALA A 360 16.42 -27.70 7.62
CA ALA A 360 16.52 -26.41 8.32
C ALA A 360 15.15 -25.76 8.58
N LEU A 361 14.19 -25.88 7.66
CA LEU A 361 12.84 -25.37 7.86
C LEU A 361 12.06 -26.21 8.89
N ILE A 362 12.18 -27.54 8.82
CA ILE A 362 11.57 -28.46 9.76
C ILE A 362 12.08 -28.21 11.19
N ASP A 363 13.39 -28.10 11.35
CA ASP A 363 14.02 -27.86 12.66
C ASP A 363 13.64 -26.48 13.28
N LYS A 364 13.43 -25.48 12.44
CA LYS A 364 12.95 -24.18 12.90
C LYS A 364 11.49 -24.20 13.37
N THR A 365 10.68 -25.05 12.73
CA THR A 365 9.23 -24.97 12.86
C THR A 365 8.61 -26.03 13.76
N LEU A 366 9.24 -27.18 13.91
CA LEU A 366 8.74 -28.29 14.72
C LEU A 366 9.66 -28.54 15.91
N PRO A 367 9.14 -28.82 17.12
CA PRO A 367 9.98 -29.15 18.28
C PRO A 367 10.79 -30.41 18.05
N ALA A 368 12.09 -30.38 18.37
CA ALA A 368 13.01 -31.50 18.20
C ALA A 368 12.59 -32.80 18.92
N GLU A 369 11.75 -32.66 19.97
CA GLU A 369 11.22 -33.78 20.76
C GLU A 369 10.13 -34.57 20.03
N VAL A 370 9.59 -33.98 18.95
CA VAL A 370 8.41 -34.49 18.22
C VAL A 370 8.82 -35.28 16.97
N ILE A 371 10.06 -35.09 16.45
CA ILE A 371 10.43 -35.58 15.14
C ILE A 371 11.61 -36.57 15.22
N SER A 372 11.32 -37.83 14.85
CA SER A 372 12.37 -38.80 14.56
C SER A 372 12.99 -38.53 13.19
N LYS A 373 14.23 -39.01 12.99
CA LYS A 373 14.92 -38.91 11.69
C LYS A 373 14.10 -39.57 10.56
N GLU A 374 13.43 -40.67 10.87
CA GLU A 374 12.56 -41.37 9.90
C GLU A 374 11.39 -40.53 9.46
N ASN A 375 10.76 -39.77 10.39
CA ASN A 375 9.68 -38.85 10.06
C ASN A 375 10.19 -37.67 9.21
N THR A 376 11.37 -37.15 9.50
CA THR A 376 12.01 -36.09 8.69
C THR A 376 12.27 -36.55 7.25
N ASP A 377 12.81 -37.76 7.07
CA ASP A 377 13.07 -38.32 5.73
C ASP A 377 11.76 -38.54 4.97
N GLU A 378 10.69 -38.95 5.63
CA GLU A 378 9.37 -39.10 5.03
C GLU A 378 8.74 -37.73 4.64
N ILE A 379 8.85 -36.70 5.49
CA ILE A 379 8.38 -35.33 5.20
C ILE A 379 9.12 -34.80 3.94
N ILE A 380 10.44 -34.95 3.88
CA ILE A 380 11.26 -34.54 2.75
C ILE A 380 10.82 -35.27 1.48
N SER A 381 10.66 -36.59 1.53
CA SER A 381 10.20 -37.39 0.41
C SER A 381 8.85 -36.95 -0.10
N LYS A 382 7.89 -36.70 0.80
CA LYS A 382 6.54 -36.30 0.44
C LYS A 382 6.45 -34.88 -0.12
N SER A 383 7.23 -33.93 0.42
CA SER A 383 7.19 -32.53 -0.02
C SER A 383 7.93 -32.26 -1.33
N GLN A 384 8.90 -33.11 -1.67
CA GLN A 384 9.77 -32.96 -2.86
C GLN A 384 10.36 -31.55 -3.02
N GLY A 385 10.57 -30.86 -1.90
CA GLY A 385 11.15 -29.51 -1.87
C GLY A 385 10.17 -28.37 -2.22
N HIS A 386 8.87 -28.62 -2.32
CA HIS A 386 7.91 -27.54 -2.56
C HIS A 386 7.58 -26.79 -1.26
N PRO A 387 7.91 -25.48 -1.14
CA PRO A 387 7.83 -24.74 0.13
C PRO A 387 6.44 -24.74 0.74
N LEU A 388 5.41 -24.41 -0.03
CA LEU A 388 4.02 -24.36 0.46
C LEU A 388 3.53 -25.74 0.90
N TYR A 389 3.88 -26.79 0.13
CA TYR A 389 3.46 -28.15 0.48
C TYR A 389 4.15 -28.64 1.75
N LEU A 390 5.42 -28.34 1.91
CA LEU A 390 6.15 -28.59 3.15
C LEU A 390 5.50 -27.88 4.36
N THR A 391 5.10 -26.64 4.18
CA THR A 391 4.36 -25.89 5.23
C THR A 391 3.02 -26.57 5.57
N TYR A 392 2.28 -27.07 4.59
CA TYR A 392 1.04 -27.82 4.87
C TYR A 392 1.29 -29.12 5.64
N ILE A 393 2.34 -29.87 5.30
CA ILE A 393 2.71 -31.08 6.05
C ILE A 393 3.02 -30.69 7.50
N ILE A 394 3.85 -29.67 7.72
CA ILE A 394 4.24 -29.18 9.05
C ILE A 394 3.00 -28.78 9.87
N GLU A 395 2.10 -28.01 9.28
CA GLU A 395 0.88 -27.55 9.97
C GLU A 395 -0.08 -28.73 10.28
N ALA A 396 -0.20 -29.69 9.39
CA ALA A 396 -0.98 -30.89 9.63
C ALA A 396 -0.40 -31.71 10.82
N LEU A 397 0.92 -31.82 10.90
CA LEU A 397 1.61 -32.53 11.97
C LEU A 397 1.49 -31.77 13.32
N ARG A 398 1.61 -30.45 13.34
CA ARG A 398 1.42 -29.63 14.54
C ARG A 398 0.04 -29.81 15.18
N ARG A 399 -1.00 -30.01 14.37
CA ARG A 399 -2.40 -30.16 14.82
C ARG A 399 -2.77 -31.60 15.12
N SER A 400 -1.91 -32.54 14.81
CA SER A 400 -2.19 -33.98 14.98
C SER A 400 -1.76 -34.49 16.35
N GLY A 401 -2.61 -35.31 16.95
CA GLY A 401 -2.23 -36.12 18.13
C GLY A 401 -1.44 -37.39 17.78
N ASP A 402 -1.44 -37.81 16.50
CA ASP A 402 -0.74 -39.01 15.99
C ASP A 402 0.02 -38.65 14.71
N LEU A 403 1.29 -38.36 14.85
CA LEU A 403 2.17 -37.94 13.78
C LEU A 403 2.36 -39.01 12.70
N ALA A 404 2.57 -40.25 13.10
CA ALA A 404 2.87 -41.33 12.18
C ALA A 404 1.67 -41.65 11.27
N SER A 405 0.48 -41.71 11.84
CA SER A 405 -0.76 -41.94 11.08
C SER A 405 -1.05 -40.78 10.15
N THR A 406 -0.87 -39.54 10.63
CA THR A 406 -1.09 -38.33 9.81
C THR A 406 -0.12 -38.30 8.63
N LEU A 407 1.16 -38.50 8.87
CA LEU A 407 2.18 -38.47 7.83
C LEU A 407 1.93 -39.56 6.78
N LYS A 408 1.59 -40.77 7.19
CA LYS A 408 1.27 -41.88 6.29
C LYS A 408 0.08 -41.59 5.37
N ASN A 409 -0.91 -40.85 5.86
CA ASN A 409 -2.13 -40.54 5.11
C ASN A 409 -1.98 -39.33 4.16
N LEU A 410 -0.95 -38.49 4.34
CA LEU A 410 -0.68 -37.38 3.43
C LEU A 410 -0.15 -37.91 2.08
N PRO A 411 -0.68 -37.40 0.96
CA PRO A 411 -0.17 -37.77 -0.38
C PRO A 411 1.26 -37.25 -0.60
N GLU A 412 1.91 -37.78 -1.62
CA GLU A 412 3.19 -37.21 -2.12
C GLU A 412 2.91 -36.03 -3.04
N TYR A 413 3.77 -35.02 -3.01
CA TYR A 413 3.73 -33.93 -3.96
C TYR A 413 4.12 -34.45 -5.37
N ASN A 414 3.26 -34.24 -6.33
CA ASN A 414 3.48 -34.70 -7.71
C ASN A 414 3.68 -33.55 -8.71
N LYS A 415 4.33 -32.48 -8.27
CA LYS A 415 4.58 -31.24 -9.04
C LYS A 415 3.35 -30.34 -9.20
N ASP A 416 2.27 -30.63 -8.50
CA ASP A 416 1.05 -29.85 -8.53
C ASP A 416 0.38 -29.81 -7.15
N VAL A 417 0.28 -28.60 -6.57
CA VAL A 417 -0.40 -28.38 -5.29
C VAL A 417 -1.91 -28.68 -5.39
N GLU A 418 -2.48 -28.53 -6.59
CA GLU A 418 -3.89 -28.84 -6.83
C GLU A 418 -4.22 -30.31 -6.57
N THR A 419 -3.30 -31.21 -6.87
CA THR A 419 -3.47 -32.64 -6.55
C THR A 419 -3.62 -32.90 -5.05
N TYR A 420 -2.87 -32.16 -4.22
CA TYR A 420 -3.05 -32.22 -2.78
C TYR A 420 -4.42 -31.67 -2.37
N TYR A 421 -4.83 -30.52 -2.88
CA TYR A 421 -6.15 -29.99 -2.62
C TYR A 421 -7.25 -30.96 -3.06
N ARG A 422 -7.11 -31.55 -4.24
CA ARG A 422 -8.03 -32.53 -4.79
C ARG A 422 -8.12 -33.79 -3.90
N SER A 423 -7.00 -34.28 -3.37
CA SER A 423 -6.97 -35.42 -2.48
C SER A 423 -7.76 -35.18 -1.17
N ILE A 424 -7.75 -33.95 -0.65
CA ILE A 424 -8.49 -33.59 0.55
C ILE A 424 -9.97 -33.30 0.25
N THR A 425 -10.24 -32.63 -0.88
CA THR A 425 -11.57 -32.11 -1.19
C THR A 425 -12.42 -33.07 -2.02
N SER A 426 -11.81 -34.01 -2.79
CA SER A 426 -12.56 -34.88 -3.70
C SER A 426 -13.67 -35.69 -3.02
N LYS A 427 -13.38 -36.23 -1.85
CA LYS A 427 -14.38 -36.97 -1.07
C LYS A 427 -15.53 -36.05 -0.63
N ILE A 428 -15.18 -34.84 -0.18
CA ILE A 428 -16.13 -33.82 0.28
C ILE A 428 -17.01 -33.36 -0.87
N LEU A 429 -16.39 -33.05 -2.02
CA LEU A 429 -17.09 -32.58 -3.21
C LEU A 429 -17.99 -33.66 -3.83
N ALA A 430 -17.62 -34.93 -3.67
CA ALA A 430 -18.42 -36.06 -4.18
C ALA A 430 -19.58 -36.44 -3.25
N GLU A 431 -19.44 -36.30 -1.93
CA GLU A 431 -20.38 -36.82 -0.96
C GLU A 431 -21.45 -35.81 -0.50
N SER A 432 -21.19 -34.47 -0.67
CA SER A 432 -22.10 -33.42 -0.21
C SER A 432 -22.21 -32.26 -1.16
N CYS A 433 -23.33 -32.19 -1.87
CA CYS A 433 -23.66 -31.04 -2.71
C CYS A 433 -23.74 -29.73 -1.90
N GLU A 434 -24.27 -29.79 -0.67
CA GLU A 434 -24.39 -28.61 0.20
C GLU A 434 -23.01 -28.08 0.62
N LEU A 435 -22.07 -28.99 0.94
CA LEU A 435 -20.73 -28.60 1.33
C LEU A 435 -19.93 -28.05 0.14
N THR A 436 -20.13 -28.64 -1.04
CA THR A 436 -19.55 -28.13 -2.30
C THR A 436 -20.08 -26.72 -2.60
N HIS A 437 -21.37 -26.52 -2.39
CA HIS A 437 -21.99 -25.21 -2.58
C HIS A 437 -21.44 -24.16 -1.60
N LEU A 438 -21.34 -24.49 -0.31
CA LEU A 438 -20.74 -23.64 0.71
C LEU A 438 -19.29 -23.26 0.36
N LEU A 439 -18.47 -24.22 -0.10
CA LEU A 439 -17.11 -23.94 -0.57
C LEU A 439 -17.08 -23.03 -1.80
N GLY A 440 -18.06 -23.20 -2.69
CA GLY A 440 -18.26 -22.33 -3.85
C GLY A 440 -18.57 -20.89 -3.46
N LEU A 441 -19.42 -20.67 -2.45
CA LEU A 441 -19.70 -19.34 -1.91
C LEU A 441 -18.45 -18.76 -1.25
N LEU A 442 -17.82 -19.50 -0.31
CA LEU A 442 -16.66 -19.02 0.44
C LEU A 442 -15.46 -18.68 -0.46
N SER A 443 -15.23 -19.46 -1.52
CA SER A 443 -14.13 -19.18 -2.46
C SER A 443 -14.30 -17.87 -3.22
N ARG A 444 -15.49 -17.31 -3.28
CA ARG A 444 -15.84 -16.05 -3.97
C ARG A 444 -15.93 -14.85 -3.04
N ILE A 445 -15.80 -15.07 -1.73
CA ILE A 445 -15.70 -14.00 -0.76
C ILE A 445 -14.23 -13.56 -0.67
N ASN A 446 -14.02 -12.25 -0.68
CA ASN A 446 -12.70 -11.67 -0.73
C ASN A 446 -12.19 -11.23 0.65
N ASP A 447 -13.09 -11.19 1.62
CA ASP A 447 -12.81 -10.83 3.00
C ASP A 447 -12.82 -12.06 3.91
N GLU A 448 -12.42 -11.86 5.16
CA GLU A 448 -12.62 -12.83 6.19
C GLU A 448 -14.12 -13.05 6.43
N VAL A 449 -14.51 -14.30 6.60
CA VAL A 449 -15.91 -14.65 6.82
C VAL A 449 -16.13 -14.93 8.30
N HIS A 450 -16.94 -14.12 8.93
CA HIS A 450 -17.33 -14.35 10.30
C HIS A 450 -18.08 -15.69 10.43
N TRP A 451 -17.75 -16.47 11.45
CA TRP A 451 -18.30 -17.82 11.65
C TRP A 451 -19.84 -17.88 11.70
N GLU A 452 -20.47 -16.86 12.26
CA GLU A 452 -21.95 -16.77 12.33
C GLU A 452 -22.59 -16.70 10.94
N PHE A 453 -21.97 -16.00 9.98
CA PHE A 453 -22.46 -15.98 8.60
C PHE A 453 -22.45 -17.38 7.96
N ILE A 454 -21.41 -18.18 8.23
CA ILE A 454 -21.35 -19.54 7.69
C ILE A 454 -22.50 -20.39 8.25
N LYS A 455 -22.87 -20.21 9.51
CA LYS A 455 -24.03 -20.89 10.12
C LYS A 455 -25.35 -20.46 9.48
N GLU A 456 -25.51 -19.19 9.17
CA GLU A 456 -26.70 -18.66 8.50
C GLU A 456 -26.84 -19.18 7.06
N TRP A 457 -25.73 -19.41 6.38
CA TRP A 457 -25.72 -19.87 4.98
C TRP A 457 -25.83 -21.38 4.83
N SER A 458 -25.60 -22.13 5.88
CA SER A 458 -25.69 -23.58 5.85
C SER A 458 -27.00 -24.07 6.48
N PRO A 459 -27.79 -24.88 5.75
CA PRO A 459 -29.05 -25.40 6.25
C PRO A 459 -28.89 -26.46 7.35
N SER A 460 -27.67 -26.95 7.62
CA SER A 460 -27.42 -28.09 8.50
C SER A 460 -26.15 -27.94 9.32
N GLU A 461 -26.24 -28.07 10.65
CA GLU A 461 -25.08 -28.10 11.56
C GLU A 461 -24.06 -29.19 11.20
N ASN A 462 -24.51 -30.30 10.61
CA ASN A 462 -23.62 -31.38 10.19
C ASN A 462 -22.71 -30.93 9.04
N VAL A 463 -23.22 -30.15 8.08
CA VAL A 463 -22.43 -29.60 7.00
C VAL A 463 -21.35 -28.65 7.54
N VAL A 464 -21.73 -27.76 8.45
CA VAL A 464 -20.80 -26.85 9.11
C VAL A 464 -19.72 -27.61 9.89
N ARG A 465 -20.12 -28.65 10.66
CA ARG A 465 -19.18 -29.47 11.41
C ARG A 465 -18.21 -30.22 10.48
N THR A 466 -18.71 -30.83 9.42
CA THR A 466 -17.87 -31.53 8.41
C THR A 466 -16.93 -30.57 7.71
N PHE A 467 -17.40 -29.38 7.38
CA PHE A 467 -16.58 -28.31 6.82
C PHE A 467 -15.37 -27.99 7.71
N VAL A 468 -15.61 -27.70 8.98
CA VAL A 468 -14.55 -27.35 9.94
C VAL A 468 -13.56 -28.50 10.14
N THR A 469 -14.06 -29.73 10.27
CA THR A 469 -13.20 -30.89 10.53
C THR A 469 -12.37 -31.31 9.33
N SER A 470 -12.92 -31.18 8.11
CA SER A 470 -12.30 -31.71 6.90
C SER A 470 -11.43 -30.68 6.16
N ILE A 471 -11.75 -29.37 6.28
CA ILE A 471 -11.08 -28.30 5.54
C ILE A 471 -10.23 -27.41 6.45
N LYS A 472 -10.39 -27.55 7.74
CA LYS A 472 -9.68 -26.79 8.76
C LYS A 472 -8.16 -26.63 8.51
N PRO A 473 -7.41 -27.64 8.03
CA PRO A 473 -5.98 -27.49 7.76
C PRO A 473 -5.64 -26.47 6.66
N LEU A 474 -6.61 -26.18 5.79
CA LEU A 474 -6.46 -25.27 4.65
C LEU A 474 -7.06 -23.88 4.92
N LEU A 475 -7.65 -23.71 6.11
CA LEU A 475 -8.23 -22.46 6.58
C LEU A 475 -7.46 -21.94 7.78
N ARG A 476 -7.37 -20.62 7.85
CA ARG A 476 -6.95 -19.91 9.06
C ARG A 476 -8.22 -19.55 9.81
N TYR A 477 -8.30 -20.01 11.05
CA TYR A 477 -9.35 -19.59 11.98
C TYR A 477 -8.73 -18.66 13.01
N GLU A 478 -9.24 -17.44 13.06
CA GLU A 478 -8.86 -16.46 14.07
C GLU A 478 -9.85 -16.56 15.24
N GLU A 479 -9.35 -16.95 16.42
CA GLU A 479 -10.20 -17.20 17.59
C GLU A 479 -10.82 -15.91 18.15
N LYS A 480 -10.12 -14.78 18.03
CA LYS A 480 -10.57 -13.50 18.58
C LYS A 480 -11.71 -12.88 17.78
N SER A 481 -11.57 -12.86 16.46
CA SER A 481 -12.58 -12.31 15.55
C SER A 481 -13.65 -13.32 15.15
N HIS A 482 -13.50 -14.59 15.56
CA HIS A 482 -14.34 -15.70 15.10
C HIS A 482 -14.50 -15.76 13.59
N SER A 483 -13.43 -15.42 12.86
CA SER A 483 -13.42 -15.36 11.40
C SER A 483 -12.63 -16.51 10.77
N LEU A 484 -12.94 -16.80 9.52
CA LEU A 484 -12.27 -17.78 8.67
C LEU A 484 -11.71 -17.10 7.44
N SER A 485 -10.48 -17.44 7.09
CA SER A 485 -9.85 -17.06 5.83
C SER A 485 -9.10 -18.24 5.22
N PHE A 486 -8.77 -18.15 3.93
CA PHE A 486 -7.95 -19.16 3.29
C PHE A 486 -6.50 -19.02 3.74
N PHE A 487 -5.87 -20.14 4.09
CA PHE A 487 -4.45 -20.15 4.45
C PHE A 487 -3.55 -19.65 3.31
N HIS A 488 -3.92 -20.00 2.08
CA HIS A 488 -3.20 -19.58 0.88
C HIS A 488 -4.16 -19.38 -0.31
N ASN A 489 -3.93 -18.34 -1.10
CA ASN A 489 -4.80 -18.00 -2.23
C ASN A 489 -4.89 -19.12 -3.30
N SER A 490 -3.85 -19.95 -3.46
CA SER A 490 -3.92 -21.06 -4.41
C SER A 490 -5.02 -22.08 -4.10
N PHE A 491 -5.36 -22.30 -2.82
CA PHE A 491 -6.49 -23.16 -2.44
C PHE A 491 -7.83 -22.52 -2.83
N ARG A 492 -7.95 -21.22 -2.60
CA ARG A 492 -9.12 -20.46 -3.05
C ARG A 492 -9.28 -20.57 -4.57
N GLN A 493 -8.21 -20.35 -5.34
CA GLN A 493 -8.22 -20.46 -6.81
C GLN A 493 -8.59 -21.87 -7.27
N PHE A 494 -8.07 -22.89 -6.60
CA PHE A 494 -8.45 -24.28 -6.86
C PHE A 494 -9.97 -24.48 -6.67
N LEU A 495 -10.55 -24.01 -5.56
CA LEU A 495 -11.98 -24.12 -5.29
C LEU A 495 -12.83 -23.32 -6.30
N LEU A 496 -12.38 -22.13 -6.71
CA LEU A 496 -13.01 -21.35 -7.79
C LEU A 496 -13.07 -22.17 -9.09
N GLY A 497 -11.97 -22.85 -9.42
CA GLY A 497 -11.91 -23.77 -10.55
C GLY A 497 -12.88 -24.95 -10.42
N GLU A 498 -12.79 -25.71 -9.33
CA GLU A 498 -13.62 -26.92 -9.13
C GLU A 498 -15.12 -26.60 -9.02
N THR A 499 -15.49 -25.52 -8.34
CA THR A 499 -16.90 -25.13 -8.16
C THR A 499 -17.48 -24.36 -9.34
N GLY A 500 -16.64 -23.80 -10.21
CA GLY A 500 -17.04 -23.03 -11.39
C GLY A 500 -17.06 -23.82 -12.69
N ARG A 501 -16.58 -25.09 -12.72
CA ARG A 501 -16.54 -25.90 -13.93
C ARG A 501 -17.89 -26.56 -14.20
N ASP A 502 -18.20 -26.73 -15.48
CA ASP A 502 -19.26 -27.63 -15.92
C ASP A 502 -18.85 -29.07 -15.67
N ALA A 503 -19.77 -29.86 -15.10
CA ALA A 503 -19.49 -31.26 -14.71
C ALA A 503 -19.30 -32.20 -15.94
N MET A 504 -19.82 -31.81 -17.11
CA MET A 504 -19.76 -32.63 -18.31
C MET A 504 -18.57 -32.29 -19.22
N THR A 505 -18.29 -30.99 -19.39
CA THR A 505 -17.24 -30.52 -20.29
C THR A 505 -15.91 -30.28 -19.58
N GLY A 506 -15.93 -30.04 -18.26
CA GLY A 506 -14.76 -29.63 -17.48
C GLY A 506 -14.34 -28.18 -17.70
N ASP A 507 -15.02 -27.45 -18.58
CA ASP A 507 -14.73 -26.06 -18.87
C ASP A 507 -15.34 -25.13 -17.81
N MET A 508 -14.82 -23.90 -17.70
CA MET A 508 -15.38 -22.90 -16.81
C MET A 508 -16.76 -22.45 -17.27
N ASP A 509 -17.75 -22.64 -16.43
CA ASP A 509 -19.13 -22.21 -16.65
C ASP A 509 -19.35 -20.83 -16.03
N LYS A 510 -19.39 -19.81 -16.90
CA LYS A 510 -19.62 -18.43 -16.50
C LYS A 510 -20.98 -18.24 -15.79
N GLN A 511 -22.02 -18.95 -16.23
CA GLN A 511 -23.36 -18.82 -15.64
C GLN A 511 -23.38 -19.38 -14.22
N LYS A 512 -22.69 -20.51 -14.00
CA LYS A 512 -22.56 -21.11 -12.66
C LYS A 512 -21.80 -20.19 -11.71
N ALA A 513 -20.71 -19.57 -12.17
CA ALA A 513 -19.95 -18.59 -11.39
C ALA A 513 -20.80 -17.36 -11.04
N GLN A 514 -21.55 -16.82 -12.03
CA GLN A 514 -22.48 -15.71 -11.82
C GLN A 514 -23.61 -16.08 -10.84
N GLY A 515 -24.08 -17.34 -10.84
CA GLY A 515 -25.06 -17.84 -9.90
C GLY A 515 -24.59 -17.71 -8.44
N TYR A 516 -23.34 -18.09 -8.16
CA TYR A 516 -22.76 -17.90 -6.82
C TYR A 516 -22.66 -16.42 -6.41
N TYR A 517 -22.23 -15.55 -7.34
CA TYR A 517 -22.17 -14.11 -7.05
C TYR A 517 -23.56 -13.52 -6.82
N SER A 518 -24.55 -13.96 -7.60
CA SER A 518 -25.95 -13.52 -7.40
C SER A 518 -26.49 -13.94 -6.03
N GLU A 519 -26.17 -15.17 -5.61
CA GLU A 519 -26.58 -15.65 -4.27
C GLU A 519 -25.87 -14.91 -3.15
N LEU A 520 -24.56 -14.62 -3.29
CA LEU A 520 -23.84 -13.79 -2.32
C LEU A 520 -24.45 -12.39 -2.22
N ALA A 521 -24.79 -11.76 -3.34
CA ALA A 521 -25.48 -10.47 -3.33
C ALA A 521 -26.80 -10.56 -2.52
N ASP A 522 -27.60 -11.57 -2.78
CA ASP A 522 -28.87 -11.77 -2.07
C ASP A 522 -28.69 -12.05 -0.56
N LEU A 523 -27.62 -12.78 -0.18
CA LEU A 523 -27.28 -13.04 1.22
C LEU A 523 -26.90 -11.75 1.95
N TYR A 524 -26.04 -10.92 1.33
CA TYR A 524 -25.64 -9.64 1.91
C TYR A 524 -26.80 -8.64 1.96
N LEU A 525 -27.69 -8.62 0.97
CA LEU A 525 -28.90 -7.78 0.99
C LEU A 525 -29.88 -8.16 2.08
N LYS A 526 -29.91 -9.43 2.47
CA LYS A 526 -30.79 -9.94 3.56
C LYS A 526 -30.23 -9.65 4.96
N SER A 527 -28.93 -9.44 5.08
CA SER A 527 -28.25 -9.31 6.39
C SER A 527 -28.49 -7.98 7.11
N GLY A 528 -29.23 -7.04 6.53
CA GLY A 528 -29.66 -5.78 7.16
C GLY A 528 -29.04 -4.53 6.54
N VAL A 529 -29.57 -3.36 6.89
CA VAL A 529 -29.26 -2.06 6.26
C VAL A 529 -27.79 -1.67 6.38
N GLU A 530 -27.12 -2.03 7.47
CA GLU A 530 -25.72 -1.64 7.72
C GLU A 530 -24.69 -2.37 6.85
N LYS A 531 -25.09 -3.43 6.15
CA LYS A 531 -24.17 -4.25 5.33
C LYS A 531 -24.60 -4.37 3.87
N HIS A 532 -25.62 -3.66 3.44
CA HIS A 532 -26.14 -3.79 2.07
C HIS A 532 -25.12 -3.39 0.98
N TRP A 533 -24.22 -2.45 1.28
CA TRP A 533 -23.17 -2.06 0.35
C TRP A 533 -22.17 -3.20 0.04
N LEU A 534 -22.05 -4.20 0.92
CA LEU A 534 -21.22 -5.39 0.64
C LEU A 534 -21.77 -6.20 -0.55
N ALA A 535 -23.05 -6.05 -0.86
CA ALA A 535 -23.67 -6.69 -2.02
C ALA A 535 -23.24 -6.07 -3.36
N PHE A 536 -22.80 -4.81 -3.39
CA PHE A 536 -22.59 -4.08 -4.64
C PHE A 536 -21.55 -4.75 -5.54
N GLN A 537 -20.42 -5.17 -5.00
CA GLN A 537 -19.43 -5.92 -5.77
C GLN A 537 -19.99 -7.22 -6.34
N TYR A 538 -20.81 -7.94 -5.58
CA TYR A 538 -21.40 -9.20 -6.03
C TYR A 538 -22.50 -8.99 -7.07
N LEU A 539 -23.26 -7.90 -6.99
CA LEU A 539 -24.19 -7.49 -8.04
C LEU A 539 -23.45 -7.22 -9.35
N TYR A 540 -22.31 -6.51 -9.28
CA TYR A 540 -21.46 -6.28 -10.45
C TYR A 540 -20.92 -7.59 -11.03
N LEU A 541 -20.34 -8.47 -10.21
CA LEU A 541 -19.77 -9.75 -10.62
C LEU A 541 -20.83 -10.75 -11.14
N ALA A 542 -22.07 -10.64 -10.66
CA ALA A 542 -23.20 -11.40 -11.14
C ALA A 542 -23.81 -10.85 -12.45
N ASN A 543 -23.30 -9.73 -12.96
CA ASN A 543 -23.91 -8.97 -14.07
C ASN A 543 -25.34 -8.49 -13.79
N ARG A 544 -25.71 -8.35 -12.51
CA ARG A 544 -27.01 -7.77 -12.08
C ARG A 544 -26.91 -6.24 -12.10
N TYR A 545 -26.60 -5.70 -13.28
CA TYR A 545 -26.29 -4.28 -13.47
C TYR A 545 -27.48 -3.37 -13.14
N GLU A 546 -28.71 -3.79 -13.46
CA GLU A 546 -29.90 -3.00 -13.15
C GLU A 546 -30.11 -2.86 -11.65
N ASP A 547 -29.93 -3.95 -10.89
CA ASP A 547 -30.03 -3.94 -9.43
C ASP A 547 -28.94 -3.03 -8.82
N PHE A 548 -27.71 -3.15 -9.32
CA PHE A 548 -26.61 -2.27 -8.89
C PHE A 548 -26.93 -0.79 -9.14
N LEU A 549 -27.31 -0.42 -10.36
CA LEU A 549 -27.58 0.97 -10.75
C LEU A 549 -28.76 1.58 -9.99
N ASN A 550 -29.71 0.75 -9.56
CA ASN A 550 -30.84 1.19 -8.73
C ASN A 550 -30.48 1.40 -7.26
N MET A 551 -29.51 0.66 -6.74
CA MET A 551 -29.11 0.70 -5.32
C MET A 551 -27.92 1.63 -5.08
N ALA A 552 -26.83 1.45 -5.81
CA ALA A 552 -25.60 2.24 -5.67
C ALA A 552 -25.64 3.54 -6.50
N THR A 553 -26.74 4.29 -6.41
CA THR A 553 -26.85 5.55 -7.15
C THR A 553 -25.82 6.56 -6.65
N PRO A 554 -25.36 7.52 -7.48
CA PRO A 554 -24.45 8.59 -7.01
C PRO A 554 -24.98 9.34 -5.79
N SER A 555 -26.30 9.52 -5.69
CA SER A 555 -26.91 10.15 -4.51
C SER A 555 -26.79 9.28 -3.26
N GLU A 556 -26.96 7.96 -3.40
CA GLU A 556 -26.80 7.02 -2.30
C GLU A 556 -25.34 6.97 -1.84
N LEU A 557 -24.40 6.85 -2.79
CA LEU A 557 -22.95 6.89 -2.50
C LEU A 557 -22.55 8.19 -1.76
N SER A 558 -23.16 9.32 -2.12
CA SER A 558 -22.93 10.59 -1.39
C SER A 558 -23.52 10.56 0.02
N GLN A 559 -24.66 9.88 0.24
CA GLN A 559 -25.24 9.74 1.59
C GLN A 559 -24.42 8.80 2.46
N GLU A 560 -23.84 7.76 1.91
CA GLU A 560 -22.98 6.82 2.63
C GLU A 560 -21.72 7.51 3.20
N VAL A 561 -21.24 8.58 2.55
CA VAL A 561 -20.19 9.44 3.11
C VAL A 561 -20.63 10.05 4.45
N LEU A 562 -21.88 10.47 4.55
CA LEU A 562 -22.45 11.02 5.79
C LEU A 562 -22.70 9.93 6.85
N GLN A 563 -22.73 8.67 6.47
CA GLN A 563 -22.78 7.52 7.36
C GLN A 563 -21.38 7.02 7.75
N PHE A 564 -20.33 7.77 7.40
CA PHE A 564 -18.93 7.47 7.69
C PHE A 564 -18.42 6.16 7.08
N ARG A 565 -19.03 5.71 5.99
CA ARG A 565 -18.46 4.60 5.22
C ARG A 565 -17.09 5.00 4.66
N PRO A 566 -16.07 4.10 4.68
CA PRO A 566 -14.75 4.43 4.15
C PRO A 566 -14.81 4.93 2.70
N LEU A 567 -14.19 6.08 2.43
CA LEU A 567 -14.21 6.71 1.10
C LEU A 567 -13.61 5.82 0.01
N SER A 568 -12.63 4.96 0.36
CA SER A 568 -12.03 4.00 -0.57
C SER A 568 -13.04 2.94 -1.04
N GLU A 569 -13.96 2.52 -0.18
CA GLU A 569 -15.01 1.57 -0.55
C GLU A 569 -16.08 2.22 -1.45
N ILE A 570 -16.46 3.46 -1.12
CA ILE A 570 -17.41 4.23 -1.93
C ILE A 570 -16.81 4.52 -3.32
N GLU A 571 -15.53 4.86 -3.39
CA GLU A 571 -14.83 5.05 -4.67
C GLU A 571 -14.85 3.79 -5.52
N LYS A 572 -14.64 2.63 -4.91
CA LYS A 572 -14.72 1.34 -5.59
C LYS A 572 -16.10 1.07 -6.20
N ASP A 573 -17.15 1.35 -5.44
CA ASP A 573 -18.51 1.17 -5.98
C ASP A 573 -18.81 2.16 -7.10
N ALA A 574 -18.29 3.38 -7.02
CA ALA A 574 -18.35 4.32 -8.14
C ALA A 574 -17.60 3.79 -9.39
N LEU A 575 -16.46 3.10 -9.20
CA LEU A 575 -15.74 2.43 -10.28
C LEU A 575 -16.55 1.29 -10.90
N TYR A 576 -17.21 0.46 -10.11
CA TYR A 576 -18.11 -0.58 -10.65
C TYR A 576 -19.22 0.04 -11.50
N GLY A 577 -19.84 1.14 -11.04
CA GLY A 577 -20.84 1.86 -11.84
C GLY A 577 -20.28 2.39 -13.16
N LEU A 578 -19.04 2.88 -13.16
CA LEU A 578 -18.35 3.31 -14.37
C LEU A 578 -18.12 2.15 -15.35
N TYR A 579 -17.68 0.99 -14.86
CA TYR A 579 -17.50 -0.21 -15.70
C TYR A 579 -18.82 -0.75 -16.22
N ILE A 580 -19.89 -0.73 -15.43
CA ILE A 580 -21.23 -1.06 -15.90
C ILE A 580 -21.63 -0.15 -17.07
N GLY A 581 -21.41 1.16 -16.95
CA GLY A 581 -21.69 2.11 -18.03
C GLY A 581 -20.88 1.81 -19.29
N ARG A 582 -19.61 1.42 -19.17
CA ARG A 582 -18.77 0.98 -20.29
C ARG A 582 -19.30 -0.31 -20.91
N ASN A 583 -19.65 -1.31 -20.10
CA ASN A 583 -20.16 -2.60 -20.57
C ASN A 583 -21.51 -2.46 -21.29
N LEU A 584 -22.37 -1.56 -20.83
CA LEU A 584 -23.63 -1.23 -21.46
C LEU A 584 -23.50 -0.25 -22.64
N ASN A 585 -22.30 0.28 -22.85
CA ASN A 585 -22.00 1.34 -23.81
C ASN A 585 -22.93 2.57 -23.64
N ASP A 586 -23.21 2.93 -22.38
CA ASP A 586 -24.05 4.05 -21.98
C ASP A 586 -23.22 5.22 -21.44
N PRO A 587 -22.99 6.27 -22.26
CA PRO A 587 -22.16 7.40 -21.84
C PRO A 587 -22.76 8.21 -20.69
N TYR A 588 -24.08 8.15 -20.49
CA TYR A 588 -24.72 8.85 -19.38
C TYR A 588 -24.42 8.19 -18.05
N ILE A 589 -24.44 6.86 -17.98
CA ILE A 589 -24.04 6.11 -16.79
C ILE A 589 -22.56 6.36 -16.51
N VAL A 590 -21.69 6.27 -17.54
CA VAL A 590 -20.25 6.56 -17.40
C VAL A 590 -20.04 7.94 -16.79
N LEU A 591 -20.69 9.00 -17.35
CA LEU A 591 -20.53 10.36 -16.84
C LEU A 591 -20.99 10.51 -15.39
N ARG A 592 -22.14 9.91 -15.03
CA ARG A 592 -22.68 9.96 -13.66
C ARG A 592 -21.69 9.39 -12.63
N TYR A 593 -21.12 8.23 -12.91
CA TYR A 593 -20.17 7.59 -11.98
C TYR A 593 -18.77 8.19 -12.04
N MET A 594 -18.35 8.78 -13.16
CA MET A 594 -17.14 9.61 -13.20
C MET A 594 -17.26 10.82 -12.26
N LEU A 595 -18.42 11.50 -12.27
CA LEU A 595 -18.66 12.63 -11.37
C LEU A 595 -18.71 12.17 -9.91
N ALA A 596 -19.38 11.05 -9.60
CA ALA A 596 -19.41 10.48 -8.25
C ALA A 596 -18.00 10.12 -7.77
N LYS A 597 -17.19 9.45 -8.60
CA LYS A 597 -15.79 9.13 -8.28
C LYS A 597 -14.99 10.40 -8.02
N SER A 598 -15.11 11.41 -8.88
CA SER A 598 -14.41 12.70 -8.70
C SER A 598 -14.80 13.40 -7.39
N GLU A 599 -16.08 13.34 -7.00
CA GLU A 599 -16.55 13.88 -5.73
C GLU A 599 -15.90 13.14 -4.54
N VAL A 600 -15.84 11.82 -4.59
CA VAL A 600 -15.18 11.02 -3.53
C VAL A 600 -13.69 11.33 -3.45
N GLU A 601 -13.01 11.44 -4.59
CA GLU A 601 -11.60 11.82 -4.66
C GLU A 601 -11.36 13.22 -4.09
N GLN A 602 -12.23 14.18 -4.38
CA GLN A 602 -12.15 15.51 -3.77
C GLN A 602 -12.30 15.45 -2.26
N ARG A 603 -13.19 14.61 -1.74
CA ARG A 603 -13.38 14.44 -0.30
C ARG A 603 -12.21 13.72 0.36
N LYS A 604 -11.60 12.74 -0.30
CA LYS A 604 -10.33 12.16 0.17
C LYS A 604 -9.20 13.19 0.29
N ASN A 605 -9.21 14.18 -0.60
CA ASN A 605 -8.22 15.25 -0.64
C ASN A 605 -8.59 16.45 0.25
N GLN A 606 -9.81 16.49 0.80
CA GLN A 606 -10.27 17.47 1.78
C GLN A 606 -10.28 16.81 3.16
N ASP A 607 -10.15 17.57 4.26
CA ASP A 607 -10.04 17.12 5.66
C ASP A 607 -11.18 16.23 6.21
N TYR A 608 -11.98 15.64 5.37
CA TYR A 608 -13.03 14.69 5.73
C TYR A 608 -12.53 13.23 5.70
N SER A 609 -11.37 12.97 6.27
CA SER A 609 -11.08 11.62 6.71
C SER A 609 -11.97 11.35 7.93
N ALA A 610 -12.90 10.43 7.81
CA ALA A 610 -13.71 9.99 8.96
C ALA A 610 -12.82 9.54 10.14
N LEU A 611 -11.57 9.16 9.86
CA LEU A 611 -10.53 8.87 10.83
C LEU A 611 -10.20 10.08 11.74
N THR A 612 -10.38 11.31 11.26
CA THR A 612 -10.19 12.54 12.07
C THR A 612 -11.18 12.59 13.24
N PHE A 613 -12.35 11.98 13.10
CA PHE A 613 -13.41 11.97 14.12
C PHE A 613 -13.46 10.69 14.94
N THR A 614 -12.59 9.71 14.67
CA THR A 614 -12.61 8.42 15.40
C THR A 614 -12.45 8.63 16.89
N ASP A 615 -11.60 9.55 17.29
CA ASP A 615 -11.36 9.90 18.67
C ASP A 615 -12.61 10.50 19.34
N ASP A 616 -13.30 11.37 18.61
CA ASP A 616 -14.56 11.99 19.10
C ASP A 616 -15.67 10.95 19.24
N PHE A 617 -15.75 9.97 18.32
CA PHE A 617 -16.71 8.86 18.44
C PHE A 617 -16.44 7.98 19.64
N ILE A 618 -15.17 7.68 19.95
CA ILE A 618 -14.82 6.92 21.15
C ILE A 618 -15.21 7.72 22.40
N ASP A 619 -14.91 9.02 22.43
CA ASP A 619 -15.23 9.90 23.55
C ASP A 619 -16.76 10.09 23.75
N LEU A 620 -17.55 9.98 22.67
CA LEU A 620 -19.01 10.01 22.69
C LEU A 620 -19.64 8.66 23.02
N GLY A 621 -18.86 7.57 23.06
CA GLY A 621 -19.34 6.21 23.29
C GLY A 621 -19.90 5.52 22.04
N GLU A 622 -19.71 6.11 20.85
CA GLU A 622 -20.14 5.56 19.55
C GLU A 622 -19.10 4.55 19.03
N TYR A 623 -18.84 3.52 19.83
CA TYR A 623 -17.75 2.56 19.61
C TYR A 623 -17.86 1.82 18.28
N GLU A 624 -19.07 1.41 17.87
CA GLU A 624 -19.25 0.69 16.61
C GLU A 624 -18.92 1.53 15.38
N LEU A 625 -19.22 2.83 15.41
CA LEU A 625 -18.81 3.75 14.35
C LEU A 625 -17.28 3.88 14.29
N ALA A 626 -16.65 4.05 15.46
CA ALA A 626 -15.19 4.14 15.52
C ALA A 626 -14.50 2.87 15.02
N LYS A 627 -14.99 1.69 15.41
CA LYS A 627 -14.46 0.38 14.98
C LYS A 627 -14.54 0.22 13.46
N ASN A 628 -15.69 0.52 12.87
CA ASN A 628 -15.90 0.43 11.42
C ASN A 628 -14.96 1.33 10.60
N LEU A 629 -14.46 2.42 11.19
CA LEU A 629 -13.51 3.33 10.57
C LEU A 629 -12.06 2.88 10.72
N LEU A 630 -11.74 2.13 11.78
CA LEU A 630 -10.36 1.76 12.12
C LEU A 630 -9.91 0.46 11.46
N HIS A 631 -10.82 -0.52 11.39
CA HIS A 631 -10.50 -1.81 10.81
C HIS A 631 -11.73 -2.52 10.26
N ARG A 632 -11.47 -3.53 9.43
CA ARG A 632 -12.48 -4.45 8.93
C ARG A 632 -11.95 -5.87 9.11
N GLY A 633 -12.55 -6.60 10.05
CA GLY A 633 -11.98 -7.88 10.46
C GLY A 633 -10.54 -7.66 10.95
N ASN A 634 -9.60 -8.38 10.35
CA ASN A 634 -8.17 -8.28 10.68
C ASN A 634 -7.39 -7.30 9.76
N SER A 635 -8.08 -6.45 9.01
CA SER A 635 -7.43 -5.47 8.13
C SER A 635 -7.61 -4.05 8.68
N LEU A 636 -6.49 -3.35 8.91
CA LEU A 636 -6.51 -1.94 9.30
C LEU A 636 -6.92 -1.06 8.13
N LEU A 637 -7.88 -0.16 8.34
CA LEU A 637 -8.29 0.91 7.43
C LEU A 637 -7.53 2.21 7.72
N CYS A 638 -6.84 2.29 8.87
CA CYS A 638 -6.00 3.40 9.28
C CYS A 638 -4.51 3.02 9.25
N ASN A 639 -3.64 4.02 9.44
CA ASN A 639 -2.22 3.74 9.64
C ASN A 639 -1.95 3.21 11.06
N GLU A 640 -0.75 2.67 11.27
CA GLU A 640 -0.34 2.05 12.54
C GLU A 640 -0.41 3.01 13.72
N THR A 641 -0.03 4.28 13.49
CA THR A 641 -0.08 5.32 14.53
C THR A 641 -1.52 5.60 14.97
N GLY A 642 -2.44 5.73 14.00
CA GLY A 642 -3.87 5.89 14.28
C GLY A 642 -4.43 4.71 15.05
N ALA A 643 -4.10 3.47 14.64
CA ALA A 643 -4.52 2.27 15.35
C ALA A 643 -4.03 2.25 16.81
N LEU A 644 -2.76 2.63 17.06
CA LEU A 644 -2.19 2.67 18.43
C LEU A 644 -2.81 3.76 19.30
N ILE A 645 -3.06 4.94 18.74
CA ILE A 645 -3.73 6.03 19.45
C ILE A 645 -5.16 5.60 19.85
N SER A 646 -5.91 5.08 18.89
CA SER A 646 -7.28 4.61 19.12
C SER A 646 -7.34 3.40 20.06
N SER A 647 -6.37 2.47 20.00
CA SER A 647 -6.23 1.37 20.97
C SER A 647 -6.15 1.89 22.40
N ARG A 648 -5.36 2.92 22.67
CA ARG A 648 -5.26 3.54 24.01
C ARG A 648 -6.57 4.16 24.45
N LYS A 649 -7.29 4.80 23.53
CA LYS A 649 -8.61 5.39 23.84
C LYS A 649 -9.66 4.34 24.15
N PHE A 650 -9.73 3.26 23.36
CA PHE A 650 -10.60 2.13 23.67
C PHE A 650 -10.27 1.50 25.01
N TYR A 651 -8.98 1.33 25.33
CA TYR A 651 -8.56 0.85 26.64
C TYR A 651 -9.03 1.78 27.78
N ALA A 652 -8.88 3.08 27.62
CA ALA A 652 -9.34 4.07 28.60
C ALA A 652 -10.87 4.09 28.73
N ALA A 653 -11.59 3.84 27.64
CA ALA A 653 -13.05 3.70 27.62
C ALA A 653 -13.56 2.36 28.17
N GLY A 654 -12.67 1.39 28.44
CA GLY A 654 -13.00 0.08 29.02
C GLY A 654 -13.26 -1.03 28.00
N ASP A 655 -13.17 -0.75 26.69
CA ASP A 655 -13.24 -1.77 25.63
C ASP A 655 -11.85 -2.38 25.40
N ILE A 656 -11.50 -3.32 26.28
CA ILE A 656 -10.17 -3.96 26.31
C ILE A 656 -9.98 -4.88 25.10
N GLU A 657 -11.05 -5.50 24.61
CA GLU A 657 -10.98 -6.42 23.47
C GLU A 657 -10.62 -5.69 22.21
N GLU A 658 -11.27 -4.57 21.93
CA GLU A 658 -10.98 -3.72 20.77
C GLU A 658 -9.60 -3.11 20.87
N ALA A 659 -9.23 -2.60 22.04
CA ALA A 659 -7.89 -2.05 22.27
C ALA A 659 -6.79 -3.08 21.94
N ARG A 660 -6.98 -4.32 22.34
CA ARG A 660 -6.05 -5.42 22.05
C ARG A 660 -6.04 -5.79 20.57
N LEU A 661 -7.20 -5.84 19.92
CA LEU A 661 -7.31 -6.13 18.50
C LEU A 661 -6.52 -5.11 17.66
N LEU A 662 -6.73 -3.82 17.90
CA LEU A 662 -6.00 -2.76 17.20
C LEU A 662 -4.49 -2.84 17.43
N LEU A 663 -4.06 -3.16 18.66
CA LEU A 663 -2.66 -3.38 18.96
C LEU A 663 -2.08 -4.57 18.20
N ASP A 664 -2.79 -5.69 18.19
CA ASP A 664 -2.38 -6.91 17.49
C ASP A 664 -2.31 -6.69 15.97
N LEU A 665 -3.22 -5.90 15.39
CA LEU A 665 -3.23 -5.56 13.97
C LEU A 665 -2.09 -4.59 13.58
N ALA A 666 -1.74 -3.66 14.47
CA ALA A 666 -0.63 -2.73 14.24
C ALA A 666 0.74 -3.39 14.47
N TYR A 667 0.83 -4.43 15.31
CA TYR A 667 2.07 -5.04 15.76
C TYR A 667 2.96 -5.64 14.65
N PRO A 668 2.45 -6.38 13.67
CA PRO A 668 3.28 -6.91 12.59
C PRO A 668 3.98 -5.81 11.80
N ARG A 669 3.28 -4.71 11.54
CA ARG A 669 3.83 -3.53 10.86
C ARG A 669 4.84 -2.80 11.74
N PHE A 670 4.63 -2.79 13.05
CA PHE A 670 5.57 -2.28 14.04
C PHE A 670 6.87 -3.10 14.10
N LEU A 671 6.81 -4.42 14.10
CA LEU A 671 7.99 -5.28 14.07
C LEU A 671 8.85 -5.01 12.83
N TYR A 672 8.22 -4.78 11.71
CA TYR A 672 8.89 -4.37 10.49
C TYR A 672 9.68 -3.06 10.69
N VAL A 673 9.04 -2.05 11.25
CA VAL A 673 9.67 -0.77 11.60
C VAL A 673 10.88 -0.95 12.53
N ARG A 674 10.79 -1.87 13.49
CA ARG A 674 11.86 -2.14 14.48
C ARG A 674 13.11 -2.80 13.87
N ASN A 675 12.92 -3.66 12.89
CA ASN A 675 14.01 -4.48 12.34
C ASN A 675 14.78 -3.82 11.19
N ASP A 676 14.29 -2.70 10.66
CA ASP A 676 14.94 -1.99 9.57
C ASP A 676 16.15 -1.18 10.06
N LYS A 677 17.35 -1.63 9.70
CA LYS A 677 18.64 -1.01 10.08
C LYS A 677 19.06 0.12 9.13
N LEU A 678 18.30 0.40 8.08
CA LEU A 678 18.64 1.40 7.06
C LEU A 678 17.88 2.70 7.33
N GLY A 679 18.58 3.67 7.91
CA GLY A 679 18.05 4.98 8.24
C GLY A 679 17.80 5.85 7.01
N TYR A 680 16.52 6.25 6.80
CA TYR A 680 16.17 7.42 6.01
C TYR A 680 15.19 8.31 6.77
N THR A 681 15.39 9.63 6.66
CA THR A 681 14.93 10.64 7.63
C THR A 681 13.42 10.83 7.74
N ASP A 682 12.62 10.59 6.70
CA ASP A 682 11.17 10.83 6.77
C ASP A 682 10.41 9.60 7.30
N ASN A 683 10.83 8.42 6.90
CA ASN A 683 10.40 7.17 7.51
C ASN A 683 10.84 7.08 8.98
N PHE A 684 11.96 7.71 9.35
CA PHE A 684 12.46 7.73 10.73
C PHE A 684 11.53 8.52 11.68
N ASN A 685 10.98 9.64 11.24
CA ASN A 685 10.06 10.42 12.06
C ASN A 685 8.72 9.70 12.27
N HIS A 686 8.15 9.10 11.21
CA HIS A 686 6.96 8.28 11.33
C HIS A 686 7.21 7.06 12.24
N ARG A 687 8.34 6.37 12.07
CA ARG A 687 8.77 5.25 12.92
C ARG A 687 8.97 5.66 14.36
N LEU A 688 9.52 6.84 14.58
CA LEU A 688 9.72 7.39 15.92
C LEU A 688 8.39 7.73 16.59
N GLU A 689 7.42 8.24 15.85
CA GLU A 689 6.07 8.50 16.36
C GLU A 689 5.34 7.19 16.69
N VAL A 690 5.37 6.20 15.80
CA VAL A 690 4.82 4.85 16.07
C VAL A 690 5.47 4.24 17.31
N LEU A 691 6.80 4.32 17.44
CA LEU A 691 7.52 3.85 18.62
C LEU A 691 7.14 4.60 19.89
N LYS A 692 7.01 5.92 19.81
CA LYS A 692 6.58 6.75 20.95
C LYS A 692 5.18 6.39 21.41
N GLU A 693 4.25 6.24 20.47
CA GLU A 693 2.87 5.84 20.80
C GLU A 693 2.81 4.42 21.36
N TRP A 694 3.63 3.51 20.84
CA TRP A 694 3.69 2.14 21.37
C TRP A 694 4.29 2.05 22.78
N MET A 695 5.26 2.93 23.11
CA MET A 695 5.87 2.97 24.45
C MET A 695 5.01 3.71 25.50
N ARG A 696 4.09 4.54 25.06
CA ARG A 696 3.11 5.22 25.94
C ARG A 696 1.97 4.27 26.32
#